data_1211571ff5ef8f07f69c2ff5b4a24d90
#
_entry.id   1211571ff5ef8f07f69c2ff5b4a24d90
#
_cell.length_a   1.000
_cell.length_b   1.000
_cell.length_c   1.000
_cell.angle_alpha   90.00
_cell.angle_beta   90.00
_cell.angle_gamma   90.00
#
_symmetry.space_group_name_H-M   'P 1'
#
loop_
_entity.id
_entity.type
_entity.pdbx_description
1 polymer ?
#
loop_
_entity_poly.entity_id
_entity_poly.type
_entity_poly.pdbx_seq_one_letter_code
_entity_poly.pdbx_strand_id
1 'polypeptide(L)'
;MNRCDFSSISTCLKNHISESNQMSQPDFLYELFEDFMDDPANQDFSMDNGLVCRWMTGQAKISPKISAYYSKPSNQEKLAHTIHQNLLPLMSDCNMAIQDIYTLFIQDDSISDAKKKNLTPLYKPASSRLLFLAKLISFGMERQFIKRNTKNQKLLAGGALSPIVLDYIMDSEVPKPCRHFIGKDKELEELYTMLEENRHVFLCGIAGIGKSELAKAYAKQYMRHYTNILYVEYTGNLHQNITDMDFIDDLPESTEQERFQRHNRFLRSLKSDTLLIIDNFNVTATQDSFLSVVLKYRCQILFTTRSKLDEYCTLPLKEIEDMNALFQLASVFYSEADTYRATVEKIIETVHSHTLAVELAAKLLENGISTPDQLLTRLQVEKASFHNEDKIKIIKDGQSSKATYYSHIHTLFSLYTLSLKQQDIMCNMCFLPSTGISARIFAKWLELPTLNEINDLIETGFVQTTTRRTISLHPMIQEITLSETKPSVTRCHILLDSLQKICLMHGMEVDYYKKLFQTIGNIIVLIEKDDIPKYLLFLENAFPYMDNYNYHKGMNGIIQELKCLLKTKSIGTDSDRALLLDFQATLETKPEKAIKLEKDALAQIENITADNARLVSNLHANLGGLYRMNGHPDLAREHMEKSISLLDQFNLLHINDSIPQIANYAMFLTEQQEPERGISELQKLSGIIKEYHSDDCLDYAKVQETLGTIYLMTANLPQAKTHFKRAFKIYEKIWADEPEMIEAKYQEIQELYPQIGFCIGKNLSGLLTK
;
A
#
# COMPACT_ATOMS: atom_id res chain seq x y z
N MET A 1 -8.42 34.14 -9.35
CA MET A 1 -7.42 34.10 -10.44
C MET A 1 -7.17 32.65 -10.78
N ASN A 2 -7.53 32.26 -12.00
CA ASN A 2 -7.30 30.91 -12.48
C ASN A 2 -5.79 30.71 -12.69
N ARG A 3 -5.18 29.76 -11.98
CA ARG A 3 -3.76 29.42 -12.14
C ARG A 3 -3.60 28.25 -13.08
N CYS A 4 -2.64 28.33 -13.98
CA CYS A 4 -2.28 27.25 -14.90
C CYS A 4 -1.37 26.24 -14.15
N ASP A 5 -1.98 25.32 -13.41
CA ASP A 5 -1.31 24.19 -12.76
C ASP A 5 -1.90 22.87 -13.30
N PHE A 6 -1.29 21.74 -12.93
CA PHE A 6 -1.75 20.43 -13.41
C PHE A 6 -3.23 20.18 -13.12
N SER A 7 -3.71 20.56 -11.93
CA SER A 7 -5.11 20.42 -11.54
C SER A 7 -6.04 21.21 -12.45
N SER A 8 -5.70 22.45 -12.78
CA SER A 8 -6.50 23.30 -13.65
C SER A 8 -6.51 22.78 -15.10
N ILE A 9 -5.35 22.34 -15.61
CA ILE A 9 -5.21 21.78 -16.97
C ILE A 9 -5.97 20.46 -17.08
N SER A 10 -5.77 19.53 -16.15
CA SER A 10 -6.41 18.23 -16.16
C SER A 10 -7.91 18.32 -15.92
N THR A 11 -8.37 19.26 -15.08
CA THR A 11 -9.79 19.54 -14.89
C THR A 11 -10.42 20.10 -16.16
N CYS A 12 -9.73 20.99 -16.87
CA CYS A 12 -10.21 21.53 -18.14
C CYS A 12 -10.36 20.41 -19.18
N LEU A 13 -9.32 19.58 -19.36
CA LEU A 13 -9.37 18.42 -20.27
C LEU A 13 -10.50 17.47 -19.90
N LYS A 14 -10.63 17.13 -18.62
CA LYS A 14 -11.68 16.24 -18.13
C LYS A 14 -13.08 16.81 -18.36
N ASN A 15 -13.30 18.11 -18.18
CA ASN A 15 -14.61 18.72 -18.40
C ASN A 15 -15.05 18.57 -19.85
N HIS A 16 -14.14 18.76 -20.80
CA HIS A 16 -14.42 18.53 -22.22
C HIS A 16 -14.68 17.05 -22.55
N ILE A 17 -14.09 16.11 -21.81
CA ILE A 17 -14.38 14.67 -21.92
C ILE A 17 -15.70 14.31 -21.25
N SER A 18 -16.01 14.89 -20.08
CA SER A 18 -17.20 14.53 -19.28
C SER A 18 -18.50 15.09 -19.84
N GLU A 19 -18.46 16.08 -20.72
CA GLU A 19 -19.63 16.50 -21.52
C GLU A 19 -20.22 15.34 -22.33
N SER A 20 -19.40 14.30 -22.61
CA SER A 20 -19.82 13.05 -23.25
C SER A 20 -20.09 11.89 -22.29
N ASN A 21 -20.00 12.06 -20.96
CA ASN A 21 -20.19 11.06 -19.90
C ASN A 21 -19.30 9.80 -19.99
N GLN A 22 -18.16 9.84 -20.66
CA GLN A 22 -17.42 8.63 -21.04
C GLN A 22 -16.25 8.27 -20.13
N MET A 23 -15.79 9.14 -19.20
CA MET A 23 -14.56 8.84 -18.45
C MET A 23 -14.56 9.39 -17.01
N SER A 24 -14.14 8.56 -16.06
CA SER A 24 -13.94 8.98 -14.68
C SER A 24 -12.58 9.64 -14.46
N GLN A 25 -12.36 10.29 -13.29
CA GLN A 25 -11.05 10.90 -12.97
C GLN A 25 -9.88 9.90 -12.96
N PRO A 26 -10.01 8.73 -12.30
CA PRO A 26 -8.97 7.72 -12.38
C PRO A 26 -8.71 7.22 -13.79
N ASP A 27 -9.78 6.89 -14.54
CA ASP A 27 -9.65 6.40 -15.91
C ASP A 27 -8.93 7.44 -16.79
N PHE A 28 -9.27 8.72 -16.61
CA PHE A 28 -8.58 9.82 -17.30
C PHE A 28 -7.08 9.85 -17.02
N LEU A 29 -6.65 9.69 -15.76
CA LEU A 29 -5.22 9.69 -15.44
C LEU A 29 -4.51 8.40 -15.85
N TYR A 30 -5.20 7.27 -15.83
CA TYR A 30 -4.66 6.02 -16.38
C TYR A 30 -4.40 6.15 -17.88
N GLU A 31 -5.37 6.67 -18.64
CA GLU A 31 -5.18 6.92 -20.06
C GLU A 31 -4.08 7.96 -20.31
N LEU A 32 -4.08 9.05 -19.53
CA LEU A 32 -3.06 10.10 -19.67
C LEU A 32 -1.63 9.59 -19.44
N PHE A 33 -1.45 8.64 -18.51
CA PHE A 33 -0.15 8.09 -18.13
C PHE A 33 0.06 6.64 -18.59
N GLU A 34 -0.69 6.20 -19.61
CA GLU A 34 -0.60 4.84 -20.14
C GLU A 34 0.85 4.45 -20.50
N ASP A 35 1.55 5.29 -21.24
CA ASP A 35 2.95 5.05 -21.62
C ASP A 35 3.89 4.87 -20.44
N PHE A 36 3.66 5.59 -19.34
CA PHE A 36 4.41 5.43 -18.10
C PHE A 36 4.10 4.10 -17.43
N MET A 37 2.82 3.74 -17.37
CA MET A 37 2.35 2.51 -16.73
C MET A 37 2.75 1.26 -17.49
N ASP A 38 2.88 1.36 -18.81
CA ASP A 38 3.26 0.26 -19.70
C ASP A 38 4.79 0.10 -19.86
N ASP A 39 5.57 1.07 -19.39
CA ASP A 39 7.03 0.97 -19.40
C ASP A 39 7.49 -0.13 -18.42
N PRO A 40 8.31 -1.11 -18.87
CA PRO A 40 8.82 -2.18 -18.03
C PRO A 40 9.55 -1.70 -16.77
N ALA A 41 10.19 -0.52 -16.82
CA ALA A 41 10.86 0.07 -15.66
C ALA A 41 9.91 0.57 -14.56
N ASN A 42 8.61 0.74 -14.88
CA ASN A 42 7.60 1.25 -13.97
C ASN A 42 6.52 0.22 -13.58
N GLN A 43 6.78 -1.06 -13.84
CA GLN A 43 5.80 -2.14 -13.58
C GLN A 43 5.38 -2.26 -12.11
N ASP A 44 6.21 -1.80 -11.18
CA ASP A 44 5.94 -1.82 -9.75
C ASP A 44 5.12 -0.61 -9.26
N PHE A 45 4.88 0.36 -10.15
CA PHE A 45 4.15 1.58 -9.81
C PHE A 45 2.63 1.33 -9.82
N SER A 46 1.95 1.68 -8.74
CA SER A 46 0.49 1.65 -8.67
C SER A 46 -0.05 3.02 -8.27
N MET A 47 -1.04 3.52 -9.02
CA MET A 47 -1.79 4.70 -8.62
C MET A 47 -2.99 4.27 -7.78
N ASP A 48 -3.11 4.72 -6.52
CA ASP A 48 -4.32 4.56 -5.74
C ASP A 48 -5.33 5.71 -5.96
N ASN A 49 -6.63 5.50 -5.61
CA ASN A 49 -7.67 6.52 -5.85
C ASN A 49 -7.45 7.80 -5.03
N GLY A 50 -6.93 7.68 -3.81
CA GLY A 50 -6.64 8.83 -2.99
C GLY A 50 -5.53 9.68 -3.61
N LEU A 51 -4.48 9.04 -4.11
CA LEU A 51 -3.38 9.70 -4.79
C LEU A 51 -3.85 10.42 -6.07
N VAL A 52 -4.66 9.72 -6.89
CA VAL A 52 -5.25 10.28 -8.12
C VAL A 52 -6.12 11.50 -7.82
N CYS A 53 -7.00 11.41 -6.84
CA CYS A 53 -7.87 12.53 -6.47
C CYS A 53 -7.06 13.73 -5.99
N ARG A 54 -6.03 13.51 -5.20
CA ARG A 54 -5.12 14.58 -4.73
C ARG A 54 -4.34 15.23 -5.86
N TRP A 55 -3.92 14.45 -6.84
CA TRP A 55 -3.28 15.01 -8.04
C TRP A 55 -4.24 15.88 -8.85
N MET A 56 -5.49 15.40 -9.07
CA MET A 56 -6.51 16.14 -9.79
C MET A 56 -6.96 17.41 -9.08
N THR A 57 -7.03 17.40 -7.73
CA THR A 57 -7.45 18.54 -6.92
C THR A 57 -6.32 19.50 -6.56
N GLY A 58 -5.09 19.15 -6.87
CA GLY A 58 -3.93 19.96 -6.52
C GLY A 58 -3.48 19.83 -5.06
N GLN A 59 -3.94 18.80 -4.38
CA GLN A 59 -3.60 18.53 -2.99
C GLN A 59 -2.30 17.74 -2.84
N ALA A 60 -1.89 17.01 -3.85
CA ALA A 60 -0.61 16.33 -3.89
C ALA A 60 0.15 16.63 -5.20
N LYS A 61 1.46 16.52 -5.13
CA LYS A 61 2.35 16.47 -6.30
C LYS A 61 2.08 15.16 -7.04
N ILE A 62 2.12 15.19 -8.35
CA ILE A 62 2.23 13.96 -9.13
C ILE A 62 3.56 13.29 -8.78
N SER A 63 3.54 11.96 -8.74
CA SER A 63 4.71 11.16 -8.41
C SER A 63 5.97 11.68 -9.09
N PRO A 64 7.08 11.80 -8.35
CA PRO A 64 8.38 12.14 -8.93
C PRO A 64 8.77 11.24 -10.09
N LYS A 65 8.46 9.95 -10.03
CA LYS A 65 8.71 8.99 -11.11
C LYS A 65 7.96 9.38 -12.39
N ILE A 66 6.67 9.73 -12.28
CA ILE A 66 5.87 10.22 -13.43
C ILE A 66 6.43 11.55 -13.96
N SER A 67 6.73 12.49 -13.06
CA SER A 67 7.27 13.79 -13.45
C SER A 67 8.62 13.66 -14.14
N ALA A 68 9.52 12.82 -13.62
CA ALA A 68 10.82 12.54 -14.23
C ALA A 68 10.68 11.83 -15.59
N TYR A 69 9.78 10.88 -15.71
CA TYR A 69 9.53 10.17 -16.96
C TYR A 69 9.09 11.13 -18.07
N TYR A 70 8.10 11.98 -17.81
CA TYR A 70 7.59 12.95 -18.79
C TYR A 70 8.42 14.23 -18.90
N SER A 71 9.45 14.43 -18.10
CA SER A 71 10.44 15.49 -18.31
C SER A 71 11.35 15.22 -19.51
N LYS A 72 11.50 13.95 -19.92
CA LYS A 72 12.32 13.55 -21.10
C LYS A 72 11.58 13.94 -22.41
N PRO A 73 12.23 14.57 -23.38
CA PRO A 73 11.57 15.00 -24.64
C PRO A 73 10.91 13.86 -25.41
N SER A 74 11.53 12.68 -25.45
CA SER A 74 10.96 11.49 -26.09
C SER A 74 9.66 11.03 -25.45
N ASN A 75 9.56 11.12 -24.12
CA ASN A 75 8.37 10.70 -23.39
C ASN A 75 7.28 11.78 -23.45
N GLN A 76 7.66 13.05 -23.60
CA GLN A 76 6.69 14.11 -23.90
C GLN A 76 6.03 13.91 -25.27
N GLU A 77 6.74 13.38 -26.26
CA GLU A 77 6.16 13.01 -27.55
C GLU A 77 5.18 11.83 -27.40
N LYS A 78 5.51 10.82 -26.57
CA LYS A 78 4.58 9.74 -26.26
C LYS A 78 3.32 10.27 -25.57
N LEU A 79 3.47 11.11 -24.53
CA LEU A 79 2.34 11.76 -23.87
C LEU A 79 1.49 12.56 -24.86
N ALA A 80 2.11 13.28 -25.80
CA ALA A 80 1.40 14.00 -26.84
C ALA A 80 0.62 13.05 -27.76
N HIS A 81 1.19 11.90 -28.07
CA HIS A 81 0.55 10.85 -28.87
C HIS A 81 -0.66 10.24 -28.13
N THR A 82 -0.51 9.88 -26.86
CA THR A 82 -1.60 9.39 -26.00
C THR A 82 -2.74 10.41 -25.91
N ILE A 83 -2.42 11.68 -25.69
CA ILE A 83 -3.42 12.75 -25.68
C ILE A 83 -4.16 12.81 -27.04
N HIS A 84 -3.44 12.70 -28.14
CA HIS A 84 -4.02 12.76 -29.48
C HIS A 84 -4.90 11.56 -29.79
N GLN A 85 -4.45 10.35 -29.47
CA GLN A 85 -5.14 9.13 -29.87
C GLN A 85 -6.24 8.70 -28.90
N ASN A 86 -6.02 8.87 -27.58
CA ASN A 86 -6.89 8.31 -26.56
C ASN A 86 -7.83 9.35 -25.92
N LEU A 87 -7.39 10.60 -25.78
CA LEU A 87 -8.15 11.62 -25.06
C LEU A 87 -8.87 12.60 -25.97
N LEU A 88 -8.22 13.14 -27.00
CA LEU A 88 -8.87 14.11 -27.89
C LEU A 88 -10.08 13.56 -28.65
N PRO A 89 -10.10 12.29 -29.11
CA PRO A 89 -11.28 11.72 -29.75
C PRO A 89 -12.52 11.64 -28.85
N LEU A 90 -12.32 11.68 -27.53
CA LEU A 90 -13.40 11.64 -26.52
C LEU A 90 -13.99 13.03 -26.24
N MET A 91 -13.40 14.10 -26.79
CA MET A 91 -13.88 15.46 -26.59
C MET A 91 -14.83 15.89 -27.69
N SER A 92 -15.87 16.62 -27.32
CA SER A 92 -16.80 17.21 -28.29
C SER A 92 -16.14 18.28 -29.20
N ASP A 93 -15.15 19.02 -28.65
CA ASP A 93 -14.33 19.98 -29.41
C ASP A 93 -12.92 20.09 -28.82
N CYS A 94 -11.98 19.36 -29.43
CA CYS A 94 -10.58 19.36 -29.02
C CYS A 94 -9.86 20.69 -29.24
N ASN A 95 -10.29 21.49 -30.25
CA ASN A 95 -9.69 22.80 -30.49
C ASN A 95 -10.07 23.79 -29.38
N MET A 96 -11.32 23.78 -28.90
CA MET A 96 -11.73 24.57 -27.75
C MET A 96 -10.99 24.17 -26.46
N ALA A 97 -10.85 22.88 -26.17
CA ALA A 97 -10.10 22.41 -25.01
C ALA A 97 -8.66 22.93 -25.00
N ILE A 98 -7.95 22.84 -26.13
CA ILE A 98 -6.58 23.35 -26.26
C ILE A 98 -6.55 24.89 -26.16
N GLN A 99 -7.54 25.59 -26.70
CA GLN A 99 -7.65 27.03 -26.59
C GLN A 99 -7.90 27.52 -25.18
N ASP A 100 -8.78 26.84 -24.43
CA ASP A 100 -9.07 27.16 -23.03
C ASP A 100 -7.83 26.98 -22.16
N ILE A 101 -7.10 25.90 -22.37
CA ILE A 101 -5.84 25.65 -21.66
C ILE A 101 -4.78 26.69 -22.01
N TYR A 102 -4.67 27.07 -23.28
CA TYR A 102 -3.76 28.15 -23.72
C TYR A 102 -4.13 29.50 -23.10
N THR A 103 -5.42 29.80 -23.02
CA THR A 103 -5.93 31.01 -22.36
C THR A 103 -5.56 31.03 -20.86
N LEU A 104 -5.76 29.92 -20.15
CA LEU A 104 -5.31 29.77 -18.75
C LEU A 104 -3.81 30.03 -18.60
N PHE A 105 -2.99 29.46 -19.51
CA PHE A 105 -1.55 29.64 -19.49
C PHE A 105 -1.11 31.08 -19.69
N ILE A 106 -1.72 31.81 -20.67
CA ILE A 106 -1.35 33.19 -20.96
C ILE A 106 -1.84 34.13 -19.85
N GLN A 107 -3.03 33.89 -19.29
CA GLN A 107 -3.64 34.75 -18.28
C GLN A 107 -3.03 34.55 -16.86
N ASP A 108 -2.22 33.55 -16.65
CA ASP A 108 -1.59 33.34 -15.36
C ASP A 108 -0.37 34.26 -15.17
N ASP A 109 -0.57 35.35 -14.42
CA ASP A 109 0.47 36.34 -14.12
C ASP A 109 1.62 35.78 -13.27
N SER A 110 1.45 34.61 -12.66
CA SER A 110 2.50 33.95 -11.86
C SER A 110 3.48 33.11 -12.70
N ILE A 111 3.24 33.01 -14.02
CA ILE A 111 4.16 32.36 -14.96
C ILE A 111 5.14 33.42 -15.51
N SER A 112 6.43 33.12 -15.41
CA SER A 112 7.47 34.02 -15.92
C SER A 112 7.37 34.23 -17.43
N ASP A 113 7.67 35.44 -17.89
CA ASP A 113 7.68 35.79 -19.33
C ASP A 113 8.62 34.88 -20.13
N ALA A 114 9.74 34.45 -19.55
CA ALA A 114 10.66 33.50 -20.15
C ALA A 114 9.98 32.16 -20.47
N LYS A 115 9.16 31.61 -19.54
CA LYS A 115 8.41 30.36 -19.76
C LYS A 115 7.32 30.53 -20.80
N LYS A 116 6.58 31.67 -20.75
CA LYS A 116 5.58 32.00 -21.76
C LYS A 116 6.22 32.10 -23.16
N LYS A 117 7.36 32.77 -23.24
CA LYS A 117 8.12 32.92 -24.50
C LYS A 117 8.61 31.57 -25.06
N ASN A 118 8.97 30.62 -24.21
CA ASN A 118 9.44 29.31 -24.63
C ASN A 118 8.33 28.39 -25.11
N LEU A 119 7.14 28.41 -24.51
CA LEU A 119 6.04 27.50 -24.85
C LEU A 119 5.07 28.04 -25.91
N THR A 120 4.84 29.35 -25.97
CA THR A 120 3.95 29.97 -26.96
C THR A 120 4.27 29.62 -28.42
N PRO A 121 5.54 29.52 -28.87
CA PRO A 121 5.84 29.11 -30.24
C PRO A 121 5.34 27.71 -30.60
N LEU A 122 5.18 26.81 -29.66
CA LEU A 122 4.66 25.45 -29.88
C LEU A 122 3.14 25.43 -30.08
N TYR A 123 2.41 26.43 -29.59
CA TYR A 123 0.97 26.54 -29.76
C TYR A 123 0.58 27.04 -31.16
N LYS A 124 1.38 27.90 -31.75
CA LYS A 124 1.05 28.58 -33.05
C LYS A 124 0.86 27.60 -34.23
N PRO A 125 1.80 26.65 -34.52
CA PRO A 125 1.59 25.68 -35.58
C PRO A 125 0.63 24.58 -35.10
N ALA A 126 -0.36 24.22 -35.93
CA ALA A 126 -1.30 23.15 -35.62
C ALA A 126 -0.59 21.80 -35.31
N SER A 127 0.51 21.52 -36.02
CA SER A 127 1.30 20.28 -35.88
C SER A 127 2.04 20.15 -34.58
N SER A 128 2.26 21.23 -33.83
CA SER A 128 2.98 21.21 -32.52
C SER A 128 2.10 21.48 -31.32
N ARG A 129 0.78 21.69 -31.50
CA ARG A 129 -0.15 21.97 -30.39
C ARG A 129 -0.22 20.85 -29.36
N LEU A 130 -0.10 19.60 -29.78
CA LEU A 130 -0.09 18.46 -28.86
C LEU A 130 1.19 18.41 -28.03
N LEU A 131 2.33 18.72 -28.64
CA LEU A 131 3.58 18.83 -27.88
C LEU A 131 3.54 20.02 -26.91
N PHE A 132 2.91 21.13 -27.31
CA PHE A 132 2.61 22.25 -26.41
C PHE A 132 1.80 21.75 -25.20
N LEU A 133 0.71 21.01 -25.42
CA LEU A 133 -0.15 20.49 -24.37
C LEU A 133 0.60 19.51 -23.45
N ALA A 134 1.38 18.60 -24.01
CA ALA A 134 2.20 17.66 -23.24
C ALA A 134 3.22 18.38 -22.35
N LYS A 135 3.96 19.34 -22.89
CA LYS A 135 4.92 20.16 -22.12
C LYS A 135 4.24 21.03 -21.08
N LEU A 136 3.04 21.51 -21.36
CA LEU A 136 2.28 22.31 -20.39
C LEU A 136 1.74 21.47 -19.24
N ILE A 137 1.32 20.22 -19.49
CA ILE A 137 0.93 19.27 -18.45
C ILE A 137 2.11 18.99 -17.53
N SER A 138 3.30 18.67 -18.07
CA SER A 138 4.52 18.47 -17.29
C SER A 138 4.87 19.70 -16.43
N PHE A 139 4.79 20.88 -16.99
CA PHE A 139 4.99 22.14 -16.27
C PHE A 139 3.95 22.35 -15.16
N GLY A 140 2.70 22.01 -15.43
CA GLY A 140 1.63 22.08 -14.43
C GLY A 140 1.87 21.15 -13.24
N MET A 141 2.47 19.98 -13.47
CA MET A 141 2.88 19.05 -12.41
C MET A 141 3.90 19.67 -11.45
N GLU A 142 4.95 20.32 -11.97
CA GLU A 142 5.97 21.01 -11.17
C GLU A 142 5.36 22.17 -10.34
N ARG A 143 4.51 22.98 -10.97
CA ARG A 143 3.89 24.13 -10.29
C ARG A 143 2.99 23.76 -9.14
N GLN A 144 2.31 22.66 -9.25
CA GLN A 144 1.40 22.20 -8.22
C GLN A 144 2.14 21.88 -6.91
N PHE A 145 3.31 21.29 -7.02
CA PHE A 145 4.18 21.03 -5.86
C PHE A 145 4.61 22.33 -5.13
N ILE A 146 5.07 23.32 -5.87
CA ILE A 146 5.49 24.62 -5.29
C ILE A 146 4.34 25.28 -4.54
N LYS A 147 3.13 25.28 -5.11
CA LYS A 147 1.92 25.86 -4.51
C LYS A 147 1.59 25.21 -3.16
N ARG A 148 1.71 23.90 -3.06
CA ARG A 148 1.41 23.15 -1.85
C ARG A 148 2.43 23.39 -0.75
N ASN A 149 3.72 23.32 -1.05
CA ASN A 149 4.78 23.58 -0.08
C ASN A 149 4.67 24.98 0.52
N THR A 150 4.32 25.99 -0.27
CA THR A 150 4.07 27.34 0.20
C THR A 150 2.84 27.42 1.12
N LYS A 151 1.79 26.64 0.85
CA LYS A 151 0.57 26.58 1.68
C LYS A 151 0.85 25.87 3.00
N ASN A 152 1.56 24.76 2.99
CA ASN A 152 1.94 23.99 4.17
C ASN A 152 2.86 24.80 5.10
N GLN A 153 3.85 25.52 4.57
CA GLN A 153 4.68 26.41 5.37
C GLN A 153 3.88 27.52 6.05
N LYS A 154 2.82 28.06 5.41
CA LYS A 154 1.91 29.05 6.03
C LYS A 154 1.00 28.46 7.09
N LEU A 155 0.58 27.19 6.94
CA LEU A 155 -0.25 26.46 7.92
C LEU A 155 0.55 26.09 9.18
N LEU A 156 1.81 25.70 9.03
CA LEU A 156 2.72 25.43 10.15
C LEU A 156 3.11 26.67 10.94
N ALA A 157 3.13 27.85 10.29
CA ALA A 157 3.46 29.12 10.92
C ALA A 157 2.29 29.83 11.63
N GLY A 158 1.04 29.44 11.36
CA GLY A 158 -0.15 30.11 11.89
C GLY A 158 -1.07 29.13 12.60
N GLY A 159 -1.01 29.11 13.94
CA GLY A 159 -1.76 28.23 14.84
C GLY A 159 -3.30 28.33 14.85
N ALA A 160 -3.96 28.54 13.72
CA ALA A 160 -5.40 28.54 13.57
C ALA A 160 -5.83 27.40 12.65
N LEU A 161 -6.47 26.39 13.22
CA LEU A 161 -7.15 25.29 12.53
C LEU A 161 -8.24 25.85 11.60
N SER A 162 -7.92 25.98 10.33
CA SER A 162 -8.91 26.20 9.29
C SER A 162 -9.37 24.85 8.73
N PRO A 163 -10.66 24.66 8.37
CA PRO A 163 -11.26 23.36 8.06
C PRO A 163 -10.90 22.87 6.67
N ILE A 164 -9.70 22.33 6.49
CA ILE A 164 -9.30 21.65 5.27
C ILE A 164 -8.82 20.26 5.67
N VAL A 165 -9.78 19.41 5.93
CA VAL A 165 -9.61 18.06 6.46
C VAL A 165 -8.88 17.15 5.47
N LEU A 166 -9.18 17.24 4.19
CA LEU A 166 -8.57 16.40 3.15
C LEU A 166 -7.08 16.67 2.89
N ASP A 167 -6.57 17.83 3.33
CA ASP A 167 -5.14 18.14 3.21
C ASP A 167 -4.28 17.37 4.24
N TYR A 168 -4.89 16.73 5.22
CA TYR A 168 -4.18 16.02 6.31
C TYR A 168 -4.20 14.50 6.20
N ILE A 169 -5.21 13.92 5.56
CA ILE A 169 -5.34 12.48 5.42
C ILE A 169 -5.00 12.07 3.99
N MET A 170 -3.96 11.27 3.84
CA MET A 170 -3.44 10.88 2.54
C MET A 170 -4.21 9.72 1.87
N ASP A 171 -5.00 8.94 2.61
CA ASP A 171 -5.63 7.70 2.12
C ASP A 171 -7.07 7.57 2.62
N SER A 172 -7.96 8.47 2.18
CA SER A 172 -9.34 8.53 2.66
C SER A 172 -10.41 8.46 1.57
N GLU A 173 -10.02 8.18 0.33
CA GLU A 173 -11.00 8.19 -0.76
C GLU A 173 -11.96 7.01 -0.69
N VAL A 174 -13.26 7.29 -0.81
CA VAL A 174 -14.29 6.25 -0.88
C VAL A 174 -14.14 5.48 -2.19
N PRO A 175 -13.98 4.15 -2.15
CA PRO A 175 -13.98 3.33 -3.34
C PRO A 175 -15.29 3.50 -4.11
N LYS A 176 -15.25 3.48 -5.44
CA LYS A 176 -16.47 3.58 -6.24
C LYS A 176 -17.37 2.38 -5.99
N PRO A 177 -18.69 2.58 -5.95
CA PRO A 177 -19.64 1.47 -5.96
C PRO A 177 -19.52 0.68 -7.28
N CYS A 178 -20.00 -0.54 -7.28
CA CYS A 178 -20.05 -1.37 -8.47
C CYS A 178 -20.79 -0.64 -9.61
N ARG A 179 -20.42 -0.98 -10.85
CA ARG A 179 -20.93 -0.30 -12.06
C ARG A 179 -22.46 -0.43 -12.18
N HIS A 180 -23.02 -1.52 -11.69
CA HIS A 180 -24.43 -1.89 -11.79
C HIS A 180 -25.04 -2.05 -10.40
N PHE A 181 -25.15 -0.93 -9.68
CA PHE A 181 -25.85 -0.89 -8.39
C PHE A 181 -27.35 -0.79 -8.63
N ILE A 182 -28.10 -1.85 -8.31
CA ILE A 182 -29.52 -2.01 -8.67
C ILE A 182 -30.33 -2.43 -7.43
N GLY A 183 -31.55 -1.90 -7.31
CA GLY A 183 -32.61 -2.43 -6.43
C GLY A 183 -32.45 -2.11 -4.94
N LYS A 184 -31.71 -1.07 -4.57
CA LYS A 184 -31.47 -0.64 -3.18
C LYS A 184 -31.74 0.86 -2.94
N ASP A 185 -32.59 1.47 -3.76
CA ASP A 185 -32.86 2.92 -3.67
C ASP A 185 -33.59 3.27 -2.37
N LYS A 186 -34.51 2.39 -1.91
CA LYS A 186 -35.23 2.60 -0.64
C LYS A 186 -34.30 2.56 0.56
N GLU A 187 -33.38 1.61 0.57
CA GLU A 187 -32.39 1.49 1.64
C GLU A 187 -31.41 2.66 1.66
N LEU A 188 -31.10 3.27 0.49
CA LEU A 188 -30.31 4.51 0.43
C LEU A 188 -31.04 5.69 1.07
N GLU A 189 -32.33 5.87 0.79
CA GLU A 189 -33.17 6.93 1.38
C GLU A 189 -33.37 6.73 2.90
N GLU A 190 -33.59 5.48 3.31
CA GLU A 190 -33.71 5.12 4.74
C GLU A 190 -32.40 5.38 5.48
N LEU A 191 -31.26 4.99 4.89
CA LEU A 191 -29.93 5.23 5.45
C LEU A 191 -29.66 6.74 5.60
N TYR A 192 -30.05 7.55 4.60
CA TYR A 192 -29.94 9.00 4.68
C TYR A 192 -30.75 9.56 5.86
N THR A 193 -32.00 9.16 5.98
CA THR A 193 -32.87 9.61 7.08
C THR A 193 -32.29 9.20 8.44
N MET A 194 -31.83 7.96 8.55
CA MET A 194 -31.23 7.46 9.80
C MET A 194 -29.94 8.20 10.18
N LEU A 195 -29.08 8.55 9.23
CA LEU A 195 -27.84 9.30 9.49
C LEU A 195 -28.12 10.77 9.85
N GLU A 196 -29.19 11.37 9.33
CA GLU A 196 -29.62 12.71 9.74
C GLU A 196 -30.17 12.73 11.18
N GLU A 197 -30.89 11.68 11.58
CA GLU A 197 -31.46 11.56 12.93
C GLU A 197 -30.44 11.06 13.96
N ASN A 198 -29.55 10.18 13.52
CA ASN A 198 -28.58 9.50 14.38
C ASN A 198 -27.15 9.72 13.86
N ARG A 199 -26.28 10.06 14.78
CA ARG A 199 -24.88 10.32 14.43
C ARG A 199 -24.12 9.08 13.97
N HIS A 200 -24.56 7.88 14.37
CA HIS A 200 -23.94 6.60 14.08
C HIS A 200 -24.98 5.61 13.60
N VAL A 201 -24.74 4.97 12.47
CA VAL A 201 -25.62 3.92 11.92
C VAL A 201 -24.78 2.70 11.57
N PHE A 202 -25.28 1.53 11.98
CA PHE A 202 -24.68 0.24 11.64
C PHE A 202 -25.53 -0.44 10.56
N LEU A 203 -24.97 -0.55 9.36
CA LEU A 203 -25.56 -1.28 8.25
C LEU A 203 -25.26 -2.78 8.43
N CYS A 204 -26.24 -3.54 8.88
CA CYS A 204 -26.08 -4.93 9.24
C CYS A 204 -26.61 -5.87 8.15
N GLY A 205 -26.04 -7.05 8.00
CA GLY A 205 -26.54 -8.07 7.06
C GLY A 205 -25.52 -9.16 6.76
N ILE A 206 -25.96 -10.20 6.07
CA ILE A 206 -25.11 -11.34 5.69
C ILE A 206 -24.00 -10.95 4.73
N ALA A 207 -22.97 -11.81 4.59
CA ALA A 207 -21.92 -11.62 3.61
C ALA A 207 -22.47 -11.63 2.18
N GLY A 208 -21.94 -10.78 1.29
CA GLY A 208 -22.36 -10.73 -0.12
C GLY A 208 -23.72 -10.08 -0.40
N ILE A 209 -24.41 -9.53 0.61
CA ILE A 209 -25.72 -8.87 0.44
C ILE A 209 -25.62 -7.46 -0.15
N GLY A 210 -24.40 -6.90 -0.25
CA GLY A 210 -24.17 -5.58 -0.83
C GLY A 210 -23.99 -4.43 0.17
N LYS A 211 -23.67 -4.68 1.45
CA LYS A 211 -23.47 -3.63 2.48
C LYS A 211 -22.40 -2.60 2.09
N SER A 212 -21.20 -3.06 1.73
CA SER A 212 -20.10 -2.19 1.31
C SER A 212 -20.44 -1.42 0.04
N GLU A 213 -21.19 -2.05 -0.89
CA GLU A 213 -21.64 -1.39 -2.11
C GLU A 213 -22.71 -0.33 -1.82
N LEU A 214 -23.63 -0.59 -0.88
CA LEU A 214 -24.60 0.40 -0.41
C LEU A 214 -23.90 1.60 0.25
N ALA A 215 -22.89 1.36 1.10
CA ALA A 215 -22.13 2.43 1.74
C ALA A 215 -21.37 3.30 0.72
N LYS A 216 -20.78 2.68 -0.30
CA LYS A 216 -20.12 3.38 -1.41
C LYS A 216 -21.12 4.14 -2.28
N ALA A 217 -22.26 3.56 -2.59
CA ALA A 217 -23.34 4.20 -3.35
C ALA A 217 -23.91 5.39 -2.59
N TYR A 218 -24.11 5.25 -1.28
CA TYR A 218 -24.53 6.33 -0.39
C TYR A 218 -23.54 7.50 -0.43
N ALA A 219 -22.25 7.22 -0.22
CA ALA A 219 -21.22 8.23 -0.28
C ALA A 219 -21.19 8.96 -1.62
N LYS A 220 -21.37 8.25 -2.74
CA LYS A 220 -21.43 8.84 -4.08
C LYS A 220 -22.68 9.69 -4.29
N GLN A 221 -23.85 9.21 -3.88
CA GLN A 221 -25.13 9.89 -4.09
C GLN A 221 -25.24 11.17 -3.27
N TYR A 222 -24.81 11.10 -2.00
CA TYR A 222 -24.93 12.20 -1.06
C TYR A 222 -23.61 12.99 -0.86
N MET A 223 -22.63 12.83 -1.75
CA MET A 223 -21.32 13.49 -1.65
C MET A 223 -21.40 15.02 -1.50
N ARG A 224 -22.48 15.65 -2.00
CA ARG A 224 -22.67 17.10 -1.91
C ARG A 224 -23.17 17.60 -0.55
N HIS A 225 -23.69 16.70 0.29
CA HIS A 225 -24.13 17.00 1.66
C HIS A 225 -22.95 17.08 2.64
N TYR A 226 -21.83 16.44 2.29
CA TYR A 226 -20.65 16.36 3.14
C TYR A 226 -19.53 17.24 2.62
N THR A 227 -18.88 17.95 3.53
CA THR A 227 -17.62 18.65 3.23
C THR A 227 -16.48 17.64 3.02
N ASN A 228 -16.53 16.52 3.77
CA ASN A 228 -15.54 15.46 3.70
C ASN A 228 -16.21 14.09 3.84
N ILE A 229 -15.69 13.10 3.12
CA ILE A 229 -16.06 11.71 3.29
C ILE A 229 -14.77 10.90 3.46
N LEU A 230 -14.67 10.17 4.56
CA LEU A 230 -13.54 9.32 4.90
C LEU A 230 -13.98 7.86 4.82
N TYR A 231 -13.16 7.02 4.22
CA TYR A 231 -13.40 5.58 4.12
C TYR A 231 -12.26 4.80 4.76
N VAL A 232 -12.60 3.99 5.74
CA VAL A 232 -11.64 3.17 6.50
C VAL A 232 -12.10 1.73 6.46
N GLU A 233 -11.26 0.84 6.01
CA GLU A 233 -11.51 -0.59 6.11
C GLU A 233 -11.04 -1.10 7.47
N TYR A 234 -11.93 -1.79 8.19
CA TYR A 234 -11.61 -2.35 9.50
C TYR A 234 -10.67 -3.55 9.38
N THR A 235 -9.53 -3.47 10.03
CA THR A 235 -8.46 -4.50 9.99
C THR A 235 -8.30 -5.25 11.33
N GLY A 236 -9.34 -5.28 12.17
CA GLY A 236 -9.37 -6.03 13.43
C GLY A 236 -9.22 -5.18 14.69
N ASN A 237 -8.84 -3.90 14.60
CA ASN A 237 -8.74 -2.99 15.74
C ASN A 237 -8.88 -1.52 15.31
N LEU A 238 -9.88 -0.81 15.85
CA LEU A 238 -10.13 0.60 15.54
C LEU A 238 -8.99 1.53 15.96
N HIS A 239 -8.35 1.25 17.10
CA HIS A 239 -7.19 2.04 17.53
C HIS A 239 -6.10 1.99 16.46
N GLN A 240 -5.79 0.79 15.99
CA GLN A 240 -4.78 0.59 14.96
C GLN A 240 -5.20 1.19 13.62
N ASN A 241 -6.45 1.03 13.20
CA ASN A 241 -6.95 1.65 11.98
C ASN A 241 -6.75 3.17 11.96
N ILE A 242 -6.98 3.82 13.12
CA ILE A 242 -6.77 5.26 13.26
C ILE A 242 -5.28 5.61 13.27
N THR A 243 -4.45 4.81 13.92
CA THR A 243 -2.99 5.00 13.95
C THR A 243 -2.36 4.86 12.56
N ASP A 244 -2.87 3.90 11.77
CA ASP A 244 -2.37 3.57 10.44
C ASP A 244 -2.89 4.51 9.33
N MET A 245 -3.77 5.45 9.65
CA MET A 245 -4.17 6.48 8.69
C MET A 245 -2.95 7.33 8.32
N ASP A 246 -2.81 7.63 7.04
CA ASP A 246 -1.72 8.49 6.57
C ASP A 246 -2.10 9.96 6.70
N PHE A 247 -1.38 10.66 7.54
CA PHE A 247 -1.45 12.11 7.67
C PHE A 247 -0.20 12.75 7.06
N ILE A 248 -0.40 13.86 6.38
CA ILE A 248 0.69 14.60 5.69
C ILE A 248 1.78 15.07 6.66
N ASP A 249 1.41 15.34 7.90
CA ASP A 249 2.28 15.83 8.95
C ASP A 249 2.81 14.72 9.86
N ASP A 250 2.64 13.47 9.47
CA ASP A 250 3.27 12.36 10.15
C ASP A 250 4.77 12.40 9.93
N LEU A 251 5.52 12.48 11.03
CA LEU A 251 6.96 12.40 11.00
C LEU A 251 7.38 10.92 11.04
N PRO A 252 8.40 10.52 10.29
CA PRO A 252 8.91 9.14 10.30
C PRO A 252 9.30 8.67 11.71
N GLU A 253 9.79 9.57 12.55
CA GLU A 253 10.23 9.30 13.91
C GLU A 253 9.07 9.28 14.93
N SER A 254 7.84 9.60 14.51
CA SER A 254 6.69 9.63 15.43
C SER A 254 6.40 8.22 15.93
N THR A 255 6.33 8.10 17.26
CA THR A 255 5.88 6.86 17.89
C THR A 255 4.41 6.56 17.52
N GLU A 256 4.04 5.30 17.56
CA GLU A 256 2.66 4.85 17.32
C GLU A 256 1.66 5.58 18.22
N GLN A 257 2.03 5.82 19.48
CA GLN A 257 1.21 6.52 20.45
C GLN A 257 1.04 8.00 20.09
N GLU A 258 2.07 8.68 19.62
CA GLU A 258 2.01 10.08 19.18
C GLU A 258 1.17 10.21 17.92
N ARG A 259 1.34 9.34 16.94
CA ARG A 259 0.51 9.27 15.73
C ARG A 259 -0.96 9.10 16.12
N PHE A 260 -1.26 8.08 16.94
CA PHE A 260 -2.61 7.84 17.41
C PHE A 260 -3.23 9.08 18.08
N GLN A 261 -2.51 9.70 19.02
CA GLN A 261 -3.03 10.88 19.74
C GLN A 261 -3.32 12.04 18.79
N ARG A 262 -2.47 12.27 17.81
CA ARG A 262 -2.66 13.31 16.79
C ARG A 262 -3.84 13.01 15.89
N HIS A 263 -3.91 11.81 15.32
CA HIS A 263 -5.00 11.37 14.45
C HIS A 263 -6.35 11.37 15.17
N ASN A 264 -6.41 10.82 16.38
CA ASN A 264 -7.62 10.79 17.18
C ASN A 264 -8.11 12.22 17.56
N ARG A 265 -7.18 13.14 17.89
CA ARG A 265 -7.52 14.53 18.15
C ARG A 265 -8.13 15.21 16.92
N PHE A 266 -7.55 14.95 15.76
CA PHE A 266 -8.05 15.45 14.49
C PHE A 266 -9.45 14.91 14.18
N LEU A 267 -9.66 13.58 14.23
CA LEU A 267 -10.96 12.96 13.97
C LEU A 267 -12.04 13.47 14.94
N ARG A 268 -11.70 13.73 16.21
CA ARG A 268 -12.60 14.34 17.18
C ARG A 268 -12.98 15.79 16.85
N SER A 269 -12.18 16.49 16.09
CA SER A 269 -12.45 17.88 15.69
C SER A 269 -13.44 17.99 14.52
N LEU A 270 -13.68 16.90 13.79
CA LEU A 270 -14.60 16.82 12.67
C LEU A 270 -16.05 17.00 13.14
N LYS A 271 -16.87 17.62 12.30
CA LYS A 271 -18.27 17.94 12.61
C LYS A 271 -19.23 17.07 11.79
N SER A 272 -20.53 17.28 11.96
CA SER A 272 -21.60 16.56 11.25
C SER A 272 -21.61 16.74 9.73
N ASP A 273 -20.86 17.70 9.21
CA ASP A 273 -20.61 17.87 7.76
C ASP A 273 -19.57 16.91 7.19
N THR A 274 -19.08 15.97 8.00
CA THR A 274 -18.15 14.91 7.63
C THR A 274 -18.79 13.55 7.85
N LEU A 275 -18.67 12.67 6.87
CA LEU A 275 -19.04 11.26 6.94
C LEU A 275 -17.79 10.39 7.08
N LEU A 276 -17.72 9.58 8.12
CA LEU A 276 -16.71 8.53 8.30
C LEU A 276 -17.36 7.17 8.04
N ILE A 277 -16.91 6.45 7.02
CA ILE A 277 -17.34 5.09 6.72
C ILE A 277 -16.31 4.12 7.27
N ILE A 278 -16.74 3.20 8.14
CA ILE A 278 -15.92 2.10 8.66
C ILE A 278 -16.48 0.79 8.11
N ASP A 279 -15.83 0.29 7.07
CA ASP A 279 -16.28 -0.91 6.36
C ASP A 279 -15.74 -2.19 6.98
N ASN A 280 -16.55 -3.27 6.93
CA ASN A 280 -16.20 -4.61 7.46
C ASN A 280 -15.97 -4.68 8.98
N PHE A 281 -16.64 -3.86 9.78
CA PHE A 281 -16.61 -3.95 11.25
C PHE A 281 -17.36 -5.20 11.76
N ASN A 282 -16.75 -6.37 11.57
CA ASN A 282 -17.38 -7.68 11.82
C ASN A 282 -17.10 -8.24 13.22
N VAL A 283 -17.03 -7.40 14.22
CA VAL A 283 -16.80 -7.74 15.63
C VAL A 283 -17.95 -7.20 16.50
N THR A 284 -18.05 -7.70 17.74
CA THR A 284 -18.97 -7.16 18.73
C THR A 284 -18.38 -5.94 19.44
N ALA A 285 -19.23 -5.14 20.05
CA ALA A 285 -18.80 -3.95 20.82
C ALA A 285 -17.83 -4.30 21.98
N THR A 286 -17.89 -5.51 22.50
CA THR A 286 -17.00 -5.97 23.57
C THR A 286 -15.65 -6.46 23.04
N GLN A 287 -15.58 -6.86 21.79
CA GLN A 287 -14.32 -7.33 21.16
C GLN A 287 -13.39 -6.18 20.75
N ASP A 288 -13.96 -5.02 20.39
CA ASP A 288 -13.16 -3.81 20.15
C ASP A 288 -13.57 -2.71 21.13
N SER A 289 -12.84 -2.59 22.22
CA SER A 289 -13.10 -1.60 23.27
C SER A 289 -12.98 -0.16 22.80
N PHE A 290 -12.29 0.06 21.66
CA PHE A 290 -12.10 1.38 21.09
C PHE A 290 -13.33 1.93 20.36
N LEU A 291 -14.32 1.08 20.05
CA LEU A 291 -15.60 1.50 19.52
C LEU A 291 -16.23 2.61 20.37
N SER A 292 -16.17 2.48 21.71
CA SER A 292 -16.71 3.49 22.66
C SER A 292 -16.05 4.87 22.50
N VAL A 293 -14.85 4.95 21.96
CA VAL A 293 -14.13 6.22 21.71
C VAL A 293 -14.56 6.79 20.37
N VAL A 294 -14.65 5.96 19.33
CA VAL A 294 -15.06 6.36 17.97
C VAL A 294 -16.50 6.88 17.98
N LEU A 295 -17.40 6.26 18.72
CA LEU A 295 -18.79 6.73 18.88
C LEU A 295 -18.94 8.10 19.56
N LYS A 296 -17.87 8.65 20.15
CA LYS A 296 -17.83 10.01 20.71
C LYS A 296 -17.42 11.07 19.69
N TYR A 297 -17.05 10.69 18.48
CA TYR A 297 -16.75 11.66 17.43
C TYR A 297 -18.01 12.45 17.06
N ARG A 298 -17.81 13.67 16.58
CA ARG A 298 -18.90 14.59 16.25
C ARG A 298 -19.37 14.48 14.80
N CYS A 299 -18.61 13.80 13.96
CA CYS A 299 -18.97 13.50 12.58
C CYS A 299 -20.04 12.39 12.51
N GLN A 300 -20.68 12.27 11.36
CA GLN A 300 -21.56 11.13 11.08
C GLN A 300 -20.70 9.90 10.78
N ILE A 301 -21.09 8.73 11.30
CA ILE A 301 -20.34 7.49 11.13
C ILE A 301 -21.24 6.38 10.63
N LEU A 302 -20.87 5.77 9.52
CA LEU A 302 -21.52 4.61 8.94
C LEU A 302 -20.62 3.39 9.09
N PHE A 303 -21.09 2.40 9.84
CA PHE A 303 -20.42 1.10 9.93
C PHE A 303 -21.11 0.09 9.01
N THR A 304 -20.35 -0.74 8.32
CA THR A 304 -20.89 -1.96 7.73
C THR A 304 -20.43 -3.17 8.54
N THR A 305 -21.36 -4.06 8.87
CA THR A 305 -21.08 -5.18 9.76
C THR A 305 -21.90 -6.41 9.43
N ARG A 306 -21.40 -7.59 9.80
CA ARG A 306 -22.15 -8.86 9.83
C ARG A 306 -22.67 -9.16 11.24
N SER A 307 -22.15 -8.47 12.24
CA SER A 307 -22.52 -8.68 13.65
C SER A 307 -23.84 -8.00 13.97
N LYS A 308 -24.64 -8.62 14.84
CA LYS A 308 -25.79 -7.96 15.42
C LYS A 308 -25.35 -7.06 16.55
N LEU A 309 -25.72 -5.81 16.45
CA LEU A 309 -25.38 -4.75 17.41
C LEU A 309 -26.69 -4.08 17.88
N ASP A 310 -27.55 -4.88 18.53
CA ASP A 310 -28.94 -4.49 18.89
C ASP A 310 -29.00 -3.28 19.86
N GLU A 311 -27.89 -2.92 20.49
CA GLU A 311 -27.76 -1.76 21.39
C GLU A 311 -27.60 -0.42 20.64
N TYR A 312 -27.39 -0.45 19.31
CA TYR A 312 -27.10 0.71 18.48
C TYR A 312 -28.16 0.90 17.37
N CYS A 313 -28.16 2.08 16.74
CA CYS A 313 -28.98 2.34 15.58
C CYS A 313 -28.53 1.46 14.40
N THR A 314 -29.34 0.48 14.02
CA THR A 314 -29.01 -0.51 13.00
C THR A 314 -30.00 -0.49 11.85
N LEU A 315 -29.48 -0.52 10.62
CA LEU A 315 -30.25 -0.75 9.40
C LEU A 315 -29.95 -2.17 8.90
N PRO A 316 -30.92 -3.11 9.03
CA PRO A 316 -30.73 -4.47 8.54
C PRO A 316 -30.94 -4.52 7.02
N LEU A 317 -29.87 -4.82 6.28
CA LEU A 317 -29.95 -5.02 4.84
C LEU A 317 -30.41 -6.44 4.53
N LYS A 318 -31.52 -6.53 3.78
CA LYS A 318 -32.12 -7.79 3.32
C LYS A 318 -31.80 -8.04 1.84
N GLU A 319 -32.16 -9.21 1.36
CA GLU A 319 -32.14 -9.55 -0.06
C GLU A 319 -33.05 -8.59 -0.85
N ILE A 320 -32.77 -8.47 -2.15
CA ILE A 320 -33.63 -7.70 -3.06
C ILE A 320 -34.91 -8.50 -3.25
N GLU A 321 -36.06 -7.92 -2.88
CA GLU A 321 -37.36 -8.56 -3.01
C GLU A 321 -37.96 -8.42 -4.43
N ASP A 322 -37.52 -7.39 -5.18
CA ASP A 322 -38.01 -7.14 -6.54
C ASP A 322 -37.35 -8.08 -7.55
N MET A 323 -38.10 -9.05 -8.05
CA MET A 323 -37.63 -9.99 -9.07
C MET A 323 -37.21 -9.29 -10.35
N ASN A 324 -37.84 -8.16 -10.73
CA ASN A 324 -37.42 -7.44 -11.93
C ASN A 324 -36.06 -6.81 -11.74
N ALA A 325 -35.74 -6.26 -10.58
CA ALA A 325 -34.42 -5.72 -10.25
C ALA A 325 -33.34 -6.82 -10.28
N LEU A 326 -33.64 -8.00 -9.72
CA LEU A 326 -32.74 -9.16 -9.76
C LEU A 326 -32.56 -9.71 -11.17
N PHE A 327 -33.64 -9.74 -11.96
CA PHE A 327 -33.56 -10.12 -13.37
C PHE A 327 -32.72 -9.12 -14.18
N GLN A 328 -32.88 -7.81 -13.95
CA GLN A 328 -32.03 -6.79 -14.53
C GLN A 328 -30.55 -7.01 -14.15
N LEU A 329 -30.26 -7.34 -12.90
CA LEU A 329 -28.90 -7.66 -12.46
C LEU A 329 -28.36 -8.88 -13.23
N ALA A 330 -29.15 -9.95 -13.38
CA ALA A 330 -28.76 -11.12 -14.16
C ALA A 330 -28.51 -10.78 -15.65
N SER A 331 -29.38 -9.96 -16.24
CA SER A 331 -29.30 -9.55 -17.65
C SER A 331 -28.07 -8.67 -17.97
N VAL A 332 -27.51 -8.00 -16.97
CA VAL A 332 -26.25 -7.27 -17.13
C VAL A 332 -25.08 -8.22 -17.45
N PHE A 333 -25.13 -9.42 -16.87
CA PHE A 333 -24.03 -10.40 -16.96
C PHE A 333 -24.33 -11.58 -17.88
N TYR A 334 -25.57 -11.75 -18.31
CA TYR A 334 -25.99 -12.83 -19.21
C TYR A 334 -26.81 -12.25 -20.36
N SER A 335 -26.23 -12.22 -21.54
CA SER A 335 -26.77 -11.56 -22.75
C SER A 335 -28.06 -12.22 -23.25
N GLU A 336 -28.25 -13.54 -23.04
CA GLU A 336 -29.42 -14.29 -23.45
C GLU A 336 -30.51 -14.40 -22.35
N ALA A 337 -30.39 -13.64 -21.27
CA ALA A 337 -31.30 -13.72 -20.12
C ALA A 337 -32.78 -13.61 -20.51
N ASP A 338 -33.13 -12.69 -21.41
CA ASP A 338 -34.51 -12.51 -21.88
C ASP A 338 -35.05 -13.73 -22.64
N THR A 339 -34.19 -14.46 -23.37
CA THR A 339 -34.58 -15.68 -24.08
C THR A 339 -34.93 -16.79 -23.12
N TYR A 340 -34.25 -16.88 -21.99
CA TYR A 340 -34.43 -17.92 -20.97
C TYR A 340 -35.06 -17.37 -19.68
N ARG A 341 -35.84 -16.28 -19.76
CA ARG A 341 -36.35 -15.52 -18.62
C ARG A 341 -36.95 -16.40 -17.51
N ALA A 342 -37.85 -17.29 -17.86
CA ALA A 342 -38.53 -18.15 -16.88
C ALA A 342 -37.57 -19.09 -16.13
N THR A 343 -36.51 -19.58 -16.79
CA THR A 343 -35.49 -20.43 -16.17
C THR A 343 -34.51 -19.58 -15.33
N VAL A 344 -34.16 -18.41 -15.79
CA VAL A 344 -33.28 -17.45 -15.03
C VAL A 344 -33.99 -16.99 -13.75
N GLU A 345 -35.30 -16.65 -13.82
CA GLU A 345 -36.08 -16.27 -12.62
C GLU A 345 -36.13 -17.44 -11.60
N LYS A 346 -36.29 -18.69 -12.06
CA LYS A 346 -36.19 -19.87 -11.17
C LYS A 346 -34.78 -20.08 -10.58
N ILE A 347 -33.71 -19.77 -11.33
CA ILE A 347 -32.35 -19.80 -10.80
C ILE A 347 -32.21 -18.77 -9.69
N ILE A 348 -32.69 -17.53 -9.91
CA ILE A 348 -32.68 -16.44 -8.92
C ILE A 348 -33.41 -16.87 -7.64
N GLU A 349 -34.62 -17.47 -7.77
CA GLU A 349 -35.35 -18.02 -6.63
C GLU A 349 -34.58 -19.14 -5.91
N THR A 350 -33.96 -20.04 -6.67
CA THR A 350 -33.20 -21.16 -6.11
C THR A 350 -32.01 -20.71 -5.30
N VAL A 351 -31.30 -19.67 -5.75
CA VAL A 351 -30.20 -19.03 -4.99
C VAL A 351 -30.68 -18.00 -3.96
N HIS A 352 -31.98 -18.01 -3.62
CA HIS A 352 -32.62 -17.17 -2.61
C HIS A 352 -32.38 -15.66 -2.80
N SER A 353 -32.40 -15.17 -4.03
CA SER A 353 -32.25 -13.75 -4.36
C SER A 353 -30.92 -13.12 -3.87
N HIS A 354 -29.92 -13.96 -3.57
CA HIS A 354 -28.64 -13.48 -3.09
C HIS A 354 -27.83 -12.86 -4.23
N THR A 355 -27.56 -11.55 -4.18
CA THR A 355 -27.01 -10.76 -5.29
C THR A 355 -25.71 -11.31 -5.87
N LEU A 356 -24.75 -11.73 -5.02
CA LEU A 356 -23.49 -12.33 -5.49
C LEU A 356 -23.75 -13.68 -6.20
N ALA A 357 -24.67 -14.50 -5.68
CA ALA A 357 -24.97 -15.79 -6.32
C ALA A 357 -25.66 -15.59 -7.68
N VAL A 358 -26.55 -14.59 -7.79
CA VAL A 358 -27.18 -14.22 -9.07
C VAL A 358 -26.13 -13.76 -10.09
N GLU A 359 -25.18 -12.90 -9.69
CA GLU A 359 -24.10 -12.45 -10.55
C GLU A 359 -23.22 -13.62 -11.04
N LEU A 360 -22.80 -14.51 -10.13
CA LEU A 360 -21.98 -15.67 -10.47
C LEU A 360 -22.71 -16.65 -11.39
N ALA A 361 -24.01 -16.89 -11.13
CA ALA A 361 -24.83 -17.74 -11.98
C ALA A 361 -24.98 -17.15 -13.40
N ALA A 362 -25.22 -15.85 -13.52
CA ALA A 362 -25.33 -15.17 -14.80
C ALA A 362 -24.04 -15.23 -15.61
N LYS A 363 -22.88 -14.96 -14.97
CA LYS A 363 -21.55 -15.07 -15.61
C LYS A 363 -21.23 -16.50 -16.03
N LEU A 364 -21.63 -17.51 -15.24
CA LEU A 364 -21.47 -18.92 -15.58
C LEU A 364 -22.25 -19.29 -16.84
N LEU A 365 -23.46 -18.73 -16.98
CA LEU A 365 -24.29 -18.92 -18.17
C LEU A 365 -23.69 -18.21 -19.40
N GLU A 366 -23.21 -16.96 -19.26
CA GLU A 366 -22.59 -16.21 -20.34
C GLU A 366 -21.34 -16.90 -20.90
N ASN A 367 -20.54 -17.49 -20.02
CA ASN A 367 -19.34 -18.24 -20.42
C ASN A 367 -19.64 -19.62 -21.07
N GLY A 368 -20.93 -19.99 -21.24
CA GLY A 368 -21.34 -21.22 -21.89
C GLY A 368 -20.95 -22.52 -21.15
N ILE A 369 -20.55 -22.41 -19.89
CA ILE A 369 -20.15 -23.58 -19.06
C ILE A 369 -21.35 -24.48 -18.77
N SER A 370 -22.55 -23.91 -18.71
CA SER A 370 -23.79 -24.63 -18.46
C SER A 370 -24.96 -23.94 -19.17
N THR A 371 -25.93 -24.73 -19.64
CA THR A 371 -27.21 -24.15 -20.08
C THR A 371 -28.06 -23.76 -18.87
N PRO A 372 -29.04 -22.81 -19.01
CA PRO A 372 -29.90 -22.43 -17.89
C PRO A 372 -30.61 -23.60 -17.21
N ASP A 373 -31.10 -24.56 -17.99
CA ASP A 373 -31.80 -25.75 -17.46
C ASP A 373 -30.87 -26.72 -16.74
N GLN A 374 -29.64 -26.88 -17.24
CA GLN A 374 -28.60 -27.69 -16.58
C GLN A 374 -28.19 -27.05 -15.24
N LEU A 375 -27.99 -25.75 -15.22
CA LEU A 375 -27.62 -25.02 -14.01
C LEU A 375 -28.73 -25.14 -12.97
N LEU A 376 -29.99 -24.88 -13.36
CA LEU A 376 -31.15 -25.00 -12.47
C LEU A 376 -31.24 -26.40 -11.86
N THR A 377 -31.11 -27.44 -12.71
CA THR A 377 -31.15 -28.85 -12.26
C THR A 377 -30.08 -29.14 -11.22
N ARG A 378 -28.84 -28.71 -11.46
CA ARG A 378 -27.72 -28.91 -10.52
C ARG A 378 -27.92 -28.20 -9.20
N LEU A 379 -28.33 -26.93 -9.22
CA LEU A 379 -28.65 -26.17 -8.01
C LEU A 379 -29.76 -26.80 -7.17
N GLN A 380 -30.78 -27.43 -7.83
CA GLN A 380 -31.85 -28.14 -7.16
C GLN A 380 -31.43 -29.48 -6.59
N VAL A 381 -30.64 -30.27 -7.30
CA VAL A 381 -30.14 -31.58 -6.84
C VAL A 381 -29.21 -31.45 -5.64
N GLU A 382 -28.30 -30.50 -5.64
CA GLU A 382 -27.37 -30.31 -4.52
C GLU A 382 -28.09 -29.77 -3.27
N LYS A 383 -29.16 -28.98 -3.41
CA LYS A 383 -30.01 -28.59 -2.30
C LYS A 383 -30.60 -29.82 -1.55
N ALA A 384 -30.83 -30.93 -2.25
CA ALA A 384 -31.31 -32.17 -1.67
C ALA A 384 -30.22 -33.02 -0.98
N SER A 385 -28.98 -32.93 -1.44
CA SER A 385 -27.85 -33.72 -0.90
C SER A 385 -27.22 -33.13 0.37
N PHE A 386 -27.23 -31.81 0.52
CA PHE A 386 -26.69 -31.13 1.72
C PHE A 386 -27.54 -31.28 2.99
N HIS A 387 -28.69 -31.96 2.92
CA HIS A 387 -29.52 -32.16 4.11
C HIS A 387 -29.02 -33.20 5.11
N ASN A 388 -27.96 -33.96 4.80
CA ASN A 388 -27.65 -35.12 5.63
C ASN A 388 -26.28 -35.20 6.32
N GLU A 389 -25.15 -34.55 5.91
CA GLU A 389 -23.89 -34.89 6.59
C GLU A 389 -22.86 -33.78 6.84
N ASP A 390 -22.88 -32.65 6.15
CA ASP A 390 -21.87 -31.61 6.38
C ASP A 390 -22.46 -30.36 7.05
N LYS A 391 -22.87 -30.52 8.30
CA LYS A 391 -22.88 -29.39 9.24
C LYS A 391 -21.44 -29.00 9.56
N ILE A 392 -20.76 -28.40 8.61
CA ILE A 392 -19.62 -27.55 8.93
C ILE A 392 -20.22 -26.48 9.84
N LYS A 393 -19.92 -26.61 11.13
CA LYS A 393 -20.24 -25.62 12.15
C LYS A 393 -19.54 -24.32 11.77
N ILE A 394 -20.12 -23.57 10.85
CA ILE A 394 -19.88 -22.14 10.76
C ILE A 394 -20.64 -21.54 11.95
N ILE A 395 -20.15 -21.85 13.14
CA ILE A 395 -20.54 -21.19 14.37
C ILE A 395 -19.78 -19.89 14.40
N LYS A 396 -20.29 -18.93 13.67
CA LYS A 396 -19.93 -17.53 13.88
C LYS A 396 -21.11 -16.62 13.64
N ASP A 397 -22.31 -16.81 14.00
CA ASP A 397 -23.41 -15.81 14.05
C ASP A 397 -24.83 -16.39 14.14
N GLY A 398 -24.99 -17.62 14.62
CA GLY A 398 -26.30 -18.08 15.13
C GLY A 398 -27.50 -18.16 14.19
N GLN A 399 -27.36 -18.18 12.85
CA GLN A 399 -28.48 -18.30 11.93
C GLN A 399 -28.28 -19.42 10.89
N SER A 400 -29.33 -20.27 10.75
CA SER A 400 -29.40 -21.38 9.79
C SER A 400 -29.46 -20.95 8.31
N SER A 401 -29.76 -19.69 8.00
CA SER A 401 -29.78 -19.14 6.64
C SER A 401 -28.40 -19.03 6.00
N LYS A 402 -27.34 -18.85 6.77
CA LYS A 402 -25.97 -18.70 6.25
C LYS A 402 -25.43 -19.95 5.56
N ALA A 403 -25.76 -21.14 6.05
CA ALA A 403 -25.34 -22.40 5.45
C ALA A 403 -25.87 -22.58 4.02
N THR A 404 -27.06 -22.07 3.73
CA THR A 404 -27.70 -22.22 2.42
C THR A 404 -27.04 -21.37 1.34
N TYR A 405 -26.75 -20.09 1.64
CA TYR A 405 -26.07 -19.19 0.66
C TYR A 405 -24.65 -19.64 0.37
N TYR A 406 -23.92 -20.04 1.38
CA TYR A 406 -22.58 -20.58 1.22
C TYR A 406 -22.57 -21.81 0.29
N SER A 407 -23.52 -22.75 0.49
CA SER A 407 -23.62 -23.95 -0.34
C SER A 407 -23.92 -23.63 -1.80
N HIS A 408 -24.80 -22.65 -2.09
CA HIS A 408 -25.08 -22.28 -3.48
C HIS A 408 -23.88 -21.60 -4.16
N ILE A 409 -23.17 -20.72 -3.46
CA ILE A 409 -21.96 -20.10 -4.02
C ILE A 409 -20.86 -21.15 -4.19
N HIS A 410 -20.72 -22.07 -3.24
CA HIS A 410 -19.79 -23.21 -3.36
C HIS A 410 -20.12 -24.07 -4.56
N THR A 411 -21.41 -24.38 -4.79
CA THR A 411 -21.88 -25.12 -5.96
C THR A 411 -21.52 -24.40 -7.26
N LEU A 412 -21.81 -23.10 -7.34
CA LEU A 412 -21.45 -22.28 -8.50
C LEU A 412 -19.95 -22.28 -8.73
N PHE A 413 -19.15 -22.18 -7.66
CA PHE A 413 -17.69 -22.24 -7.72
C PHE A 413 -17.21 -23.60 -8.25
N SER A 414 -17.78 -24.72 -7.77
CA SER A 414 -17.38 -26.07 -8.16
C SER A 414 -17.75 -26.44 -9.62
N LEU A 415 -18.70 -25.70 -10.21
CA LEU A 415 -19.08 -25.88 -11.62
C LEU A 415 -18.02 -25.33 -12.60
N TYR A 416 -17.18 -24.41 -12.15
CA TYR A 416 -16.06 -23.93 -12.94
C TYR A 416 -14.90 -24.93 -12.87
N THR A 417 -14.54 -25.48 -14.01
CA THR A 417 -13.34 -26.32 -14.14
C THR A 417 -12.10 -25.43 -14.23
N LEU A 418 -11.62 -24.97 -13.07
CA LEU A 418 -10.37 -24.22 -13.03
C LEU A 418 -9.19 -25.11 -13.38
N SER A 419 -8.31 -24.65 -14.25
CA SER A 419 -7.02 -25.29 -14.49
C SER A 419 -6.18 -25.34 -13.20
N LEU A 420 -5.24 -26.27 -13.10
CA LEU A 420 -4.34 -26.33 -11.93
C LEU A 420 -3.64 -25.01 -11.68
N LYS A 421 -3.24 -24.29 -12.74
CA LYS A 421 -2.61 -22.99 -12.67
C LYS A 421 -3.57 -21.92 -12.10
N GLN A 422 -4.83 -21.90 -12.54
CA GLN A 422 -5.85 -21.00 -12.00
C GLN A 422 -6.16 -21.32 -10.53
N GLN A 423 -6.20 -22.59 -10.15
CA GLN A 423 -6.36 -23.00 -8.75
C GLN A 423 -5.19 -22.50 -7.88
N ASP A 424 -3.95 -22.56 -8.38
CA ASP A 424 -2.78 -22.05 -7.66
C ASP A 424 -2.78 -20.52 -7.57
N ILE A 425 -3.21 -19.81 -8.62
CA ILE A 425 -3.41 -18.37 -8.59
C ILE A 425 -4.45 -18.00 -7.52
N MET A 426 -5.62 -18.64 -7.55
CA MET A 426 -6.69 -18.40 -6.55
C MET A 426 -6.21 -18.69 -5.13
N CYS A 427 -5.48 -19.80 -4.93
CA CYS A 427 -4.89 -20.18 -3.66
C CYS A 427 -4.00 -19.06 -3.08
N ASN A 428 -3.13 -18.49 -3.89
CA ASN A 428 -2.25 -17.40 -3.48
C ASN A 428 -2.99 -16.06 -3.33
N MET A 429 -4.08 -15.83 -4.09
CA MET A 429 -4.91 -14.63 -3.96
C MET A 429 -5.64 -14.55 -2.61
N CYS A 430 -5.82 -15.66 -1.90
CA CYS A 430 -6.42 -15.66 -0.56
C CYS A 430 -5.68 -14.78 0.45
N PHE A 431 -4.40 -14.50 0.22
CA PHE A 431 -3.59 -13.66 1.10
C PHE A 431 -3.64 -12.18 0.75
N LEU A 432 -4.21 -11.80 -0.39
CA LEU A 432 -4.28 -10.41 -0.80
C LEU A 432 -5.22 -9.62 0.14
N PRO A 433 -4.92 -8.34 0.41
CA PRO A 433 -5.85 -7.48 1.13
C PRO A 433 -7.14 -7.30 0.30
N SER A 434 -8.26 -7.08 0.96
CA SER A 434 -9.55 -6.83 0.34
C SER A 434 -9.56 -5.56 -0.53
N THR A 435 -8.73 -4.58 -0.20
CA THR A 435 -8.47 -3.39 -1.04
C THR A 435 -7.74 -3.72 -2.33
N GLY A 436 -7.27 -4.95 -2.48
CA GLY A 436 -6.59 -5.47 -3.66
C GLY A 436 -5.17 -4.94 -3.89
N ILE A 437 -4.50 -5.56 -4.82
CA ILE A 437 -3.18 -5.16 -5.32
C ILE A 437 -3.20 -5.13 -6.85
N SER A 438 -2.28 -4.39 -7.48
CA SER A 438 -2.14 -4.41 -8.94
C SER A 438 -1.98 -5.85 -9.47
N ALA A 439 -2.74 -6.19 -10.51
CA ALA A 439 -2.65 -7.50 -11.17
C ALA A 439 -1.22 -7.80 -11.67
N ARG A 440 -0.51 -6.76 -12.13
CA ARG A 440 0.88 -6.90 -12.60
C ARG A 440 1.85 -7.21 -11.45
N ILE A 441 1.69 -6.54 -10.29
CA ILE A 441 2.51 -6.81 -9.11
C ILE A 441 2.28 -8.23 -8.63
N PHE A 442 1.02 -8.66 -8.53
CA PHE A 442 0.69 -10.02 -8.12
C PHE A 442 1.20 -11.07 -9.11
N ALA A 443 1.09 -10.82 -10.43
CA ALA A 443 1.65 -11.70 -11.44
C ALA A 443 3.19 -11.82 -11.31
N LYS A 444 3.88 -10.72 -11.01
CA LYS A 444 5.33 -10.73 -10.74
C LYS A 444 5.66 -11.56 -9.49
N TRP A 445 4.87 -11.44 -8.42
CA TRP A 445 5.06 -12.26 -7.22
C TRP A 445 4.92 -13.76 -7.47
N LEU A 446 4.04 -14.14 -8.42
CA LEU A 446 3.85 -15.54 -8.82
C LEU A 446 4.71 -15.96 -10.03
N GLU A 447 5.61 -15.10 -10.50
CA GLU A 447 6.47 -15.32 -11.66
C GLU A 447 5.64 -15.72 -12.92
N LEU A 448 4.41 -15.15 -13.05
CA LEU A 448 3.54 -15.44 -14.19
C LEU A 448 4.05 -14.72 -15.46
N PRO A 449 4.15 -15.43 -16.59
CA PRO A 449 4.64 -14.82 -17.84
C PRO A 449 3.63 -13.86 -18.48
N THR A 450 2.33 -14.04 -18.18
CA THR A 450 1.22 -13.22 -18.72
C THR A 450 0.11 -13.05 -17.70
N LEU A 451 -0.79 -12.10 -17.96
CA LEU A 451 -1.99 -11.87 -17.14
C LEU A 451 -3.21 -12.69 -17.59
N ASN A 452 -3.10 -13.54 -18.62
CA ASN A 452 -4.25 -14.22 -19.24
C ASN A 452 -5.06 -15.01 -18.21
N GLU A 453 -4.42 -15.83 -17.38
CA GLU A 453 -5.10 -16.62 -16.35
C GLU A 453 -5.83 -15.76 -15.31
N ILE A 454 -5.26 -14.60 -14.97
CA ILE A 454 -5.90 -13.63 -14.05
C ILE A 454 -7.09 -12.98 -14.76
N ASN A 455 -6.96 -12.61 -16.04
CA ASN A 455 -8.06 -12.02 -16.82
C ASN A 455 -9.22 -13.02 -16.96
N ASP A 456 -8.95 -14.29 -17.24
CA ASP A 456 -9.97 -15.33 -17.27
C ASP A 456 -10.71 -15.45 -15.94
N LEU A 457 -10.00 -15.37 -14.81
CA LEU A 457 -10.60 -15.39 -13.47
C LEU A 457 -11.43 -14.11 -13.18
N ILE A 458 -11.09 -12.98 -13.77
CA ILE A 458 -11.89 -11.75 -13.71
C ILE A 458 -13.18 -11.91 -14.52
N GLU A 459 -13.08 -12.45 -15.74
CA GLU A 459 -14.23 -12.68 -16.63
C GLU A 459 -15.22 -13.67 -16.01
N THR A 460 -14.75 -14.71 -15.34
CA THR A 460 -15.60 -15.65 -14.61
C THR A 460 -16.26 -15.06 -13.36
N GLY A 461 -15.79 -13.90 -12.89
CA GLY A 461 -16.32 -13.20 -11.70
C GLY A 461 -15.77 -13.67 -10.37
N PHE A 462 -14.79 -14.57 -10.35
CA PHE A 462 -14.13 -14.99 -9.11
C PHE A 462 -13.19 -13.92 -8.57
N VAL A 463 -12.53 -13.19 -9.46
CA VAL A 463 -11.63 -12.10 -9.12
C VAL A 463 -12.35 -10.77 -9.35
N GLN A 464 -12.42 -9.96 -8.31
CA GLN A 464 -12.89 -8.60 -8.42
C GLN A 464 -11.77 -7.71 -8.95
N THR A 465 -12.12 -6.79 -9.83
CA THR A 465 -11.19 -5.78 -10.33
C THR A 465 -11.76 -4.39 -10.20
N THR A 466 -10.90 -3.43 -9.96
CA THR A 466 -11.24 -2.01 -9.99
C THR A 466 -10.82 -1.39 -11.32
N THR A 467 -11.30 -0.18 -11.60
CA THR A 467 -10.84 0.64 -12.73
C THR A 467 -9.33 0.85 -12.77
N ARG A 468 -8.63 0.59 -11.68
CA ARG A 468 -7.16 0.68 -11.53
C ARG A 468 -6.42 -0.62 -11.78
N ARG A 469 -7.09 -1.65 -12.30
CA ARG A 469 -6.50 -2.98 -12.48
C ARG A 469 -5.98 -3.58 -11.17
N THR A 470 -6.50 -3.15 -10.00
CA THR A 470 -6.27 -3.86 -8.75
C THR A 470 -7.20 -5.06 -8.67
N ILE A 471 -6.70 -6.17 -8.15
CA ILE A 471 -7.41 -7.43 -8.03
C ILE A 471 -7.54 -7.84 -6.56
N SER A 472 -8.67 -8.42 -6.22
CA SER A 472 -8.95 -9.00 -4.90
C SER A 472 -9.99 -10.11 -5.01
N LEU A 473 -10.15 -10.90 -3.96
CA LEU A 473 -11.24 -11.85 -3.86
C LEU A 473 -12.39 -11.25 -3.04
N HIS A 474 -13.62 -11.55 -3.46
CA HIS A 474 -14.76 -11.33 -2.58
C HIS A 474 -14.62 -12.21 -1.32
N PRO A 475 -14.95 -11.74 -0.10
CA PRO A 475 -14.75 -12.51 1.13
C PRO A 475 -15.35 -13.92 1.12
N MET A 476 -16.51 -14.13 0.50
CA MET A 476 -17.10 -15.47 0.37
C MET A 476 -16.31 -16.37 -0.58
N ILE A 477 -15.83 -15.82 -1.69
CA ILE A 477 -14.97 -16.56 -2.63
C ILE A 477 -13.64 -16.91 -1.94
N GLN A 478 -13.09 -16.01 -1.15
CA GLN A 478 -11.89 -16.25 -0.36
C GLN A 478 -12.10 -17.42 0.63
N GLU A 479 -13.23 -17.42 1.37
CA GLU A 479 -13.55 -18.51 2.31
C GLU A 479 -13.68 -19.87 1.59
N ILE A 480 -14.38 -19.92 0.45
CA ILE A 480 -14.50 -21.14 -0.37
C ILE A 480 -13.12 -21.58 -0.88
N THR A 481 -12.35 -20.65 -1.45
CA THR A 481 -11.01 -20.96 -1.96
C THR A 481 -10.10 -21.49 -0.87
N LEU A 482 -10.11 -20.90 0.33
CA LEU A 482 -9.34 -21.39 1.47
C LEU A 482 -9.71 -22.83 1.85
N SER A 483 -11.02 -23.16 1.85
CA SER A 483 -11.46 -24.52 2.19
C SER A 483 -11.08 -25.55 1.13
N GLU A 484 -11.18 -25.19 -0.17
CA GLU A 484 -10.92 -26.08 -1.29
C GLU A 484 -9.41 -26.25 -1.58
N THR A 485 -8.66 -25.14 -1.52
CA THR A 485 -7.25 -25.16 -1.95
C THR A 485 -6.28 -25.42 -0.80
N LYS A 486 -6.68 -25.15 0.44
CA LYS A 486 -5.86 -25.33 1.65
C LYS A 486 -4.45 -24.77 1.46
N PRO A 487 -4.29 -23.44 1.38
CA PRO A 487 -2.99 -22.82 1.13
C PRO A 487 -1.98 -23.26 2.19
N SER A 488 -0.85 -23.78 1.75
CA SER A 488 0.24 -24.23 2.63
C SER A 488 1.57 -23.62 2.21
N VAL A 489 2.55 -23.64 3.10
CA VAL A 489 3.91 -23.13 2.82
C VAL A 489 4.51 -23.79 1.61
N THR A 490 4.36 -25.11 1.50
CA THR A 490 4.85 -25.87 0.33
C THR A 490 4.12 -25.48 -0.95
N ARG A 491 2.80 -25.34 -0.90
CA ARG A 491 2.00 -24.99 -2.09
C ARG A 491 2.23 -23.56 -2.57
N CYS A 492 2.35 -22.62 -1.63
CA CYS A 492 2.49 -21.19 -1.92
C CYS A 492 3.96 -20.73 -1.94
N HIS A 493 4.91 -21.64 -2.14
CA HIS A 493 6.34 -21.35 -2.04
C HIS A 493 6.80 -20.23 -2.99
N ILE A 494 6.26 -20.15 -4.21
CA ILE A 494 6.64 -19.10 -5.19
C ILE A 494 6.30 -17.71 -4.62
N LEU A 495 5.11 -17.55 -4.06
CA LEU A 495 4.71 -16.29 -3.42
C LEU A 495 5.63 -15.96 -2.24
N LEU A 496 5.85 -16.92 -1.33
CA LEU A 496 6.71 -16.72 -0.16
C LEU A 496 8.14 -16.35 -0.57
N ASP A 497 8.73 -17.06 -1.53
CA ASP A 497 10.08 -16.80 -2.01
C ASP A 497 10.19 -15.42 -2.68
N SER A 498 9.17 -14.99 -3.42
CA SER A 498 9.13 -13.67 -4.04
C SER A 498 9.01 -12.55 -2.99
N LEU A 499 8.12 -12.71 -2.00
CA LEU A 499 7.99 -11.73 -0.90
C LEU A 499 9.27 -11.68 -0.05
N GLN A 500 9.88 -12.83 0.21
CA GLN A 500 11.17 -12.89 0.92
C GLN A 500 12.28 -12.18 0.15
N LYS A 501 12.38 -12.37 -1.18
CA LYS A 501 13.33 -11.63 -2.03
C LYS A 501 13.14 -10.12 -1.89
N ILE A 502 11.88 -9.63 -1.87
CA ILE A 502 11.58 -8.20 -1.68
C ILE A 502 12.06 -7.72 -0.30
N CYS A 503 11.78 -8.49 0.76
CA CYS A 503 12.21 -8.15 2.12
C CYS A 503 13.74 -8.11 2.28
N LEU A 504 14.47 -8.88 1.48
CA LEU A 504 15.95 -8.89 1.48
C LEU A 504 16.58 -7.77 0.63
N MET A 505 15.80 -7.05 -0.18
CA MET A 505 16.29 -5.92 -0.98
C MET A 505 16.44 -4.67 -0.10
N HIS A 506 17.59 -4.54 0.56
CA HIS A 506 17.90 -3.38 1.37
C HIS A 506 17.94 -2.08 0.54
N GLY A 507 17.14 -1.10 0.94
CA GLY A 507 17.18 0.27 0.39
C GLY A 507 16.34 0.49 -0.87
N MET A 508 15.50 -0.46 -1.28
CA MET A 508 14.47 -0.23 -2.31
C MET A 508 13.13 0.03 -1.64
N GLU A 509 12.68 1.28 -1.66
CA GLU A 509 11.30 1.60 -1.32
C GLU A 509 10.38 1.01 -2.39
N VAL A 510 9.41 0.21 -1.96
CA VAL A 510 8.30 -0.24 -2.82
C VAL A 510 7.07 0.61 -2.52
N ASP A 511 6.53 1.27 -3.52
CA ASP A 511 5.36 2.16 -3.39
C ASP A 511 4.12 1.46 -2.79
N TYR A 512 4.13 0.12 -2.75
CA TYR A 512 3.03 -0.70 -2.24
C TYR A 512 3.36 -1.43 -0.91
N TYR A 513 4.36 -0.97 -0.14
CA TYR A 513 4.81 -1.65 1.08
C TYR A 513 3.68 -1.96 2.08
N LYS A 514 2.68 -1.09 2.21
CA LYS A 514 1.51 -1.34 3.07
C LYS A 514 0.71 -2.56 2.62
N LYS A 515 0.50 -2.71 1.31
CA LYS A 515 -0.17 -3.88 0.72
C LYS A 515 0.65 -5.15 0.93
N LEU A 516 1.96 -5.03 0.79
CA LEU A 516 2.91 -6.11 1.07
C LEU A 516 2.78 -6.56 2.54
N PHE A 517 2.79 -5.63 3.49
CA PHE A 517 2.66 -5.93 4.93
C PHE A 517 1.30 -6.53 5.28
N GLN A 518 0.23 -6.03 4.68
CA GLN A 518 -1.10 -6.64 4.82
C GLN A 518 -1.12 -8.08 4.29
N THR A 519 -0.49 -8.32 3.13
CA THR A 519 -0.38 -9.67 2.56
C THR A 519 0.42 -10.61 3.49
N ILE A 520 1.56 -10.16 4.02
CA ILE A 520 2.35 -10.94 4.99
C ILE A 520 1.52 -11.22 6.25
N GLY A 521 0.78 -10.24 6.76
CA GLY A 521 -0.12 -10.41 7.90
C GLY A 521 -1.20 -11.47 7.64
N ASN A 522 -1.80 -11.48 6.46
CA ASN A 522 -2.79 -12.49 6.06
C ASN A 522 -2.14 -13.88 5.91
N ILE A 523 -0.93 -13.97 5.39
CA ILE A 523 -0.16 -15.24 5.32
C ILE A 523 0.02 -15.82 6.72
N ILE A 524 0.45 -15.01 7.69
CA ILE A 524 0.65 -15.46 9.09
C ILE A 524 -0.62 -16.11 9.64
N VAL A 525 -1.79 -15.55 9.34
CA VAL A 525 -3.07 -16.01 9.88
C VAL A 525 -3.65 -17.21 9.13
N LEU A 526 -3.50 -17.25 7.79
CA LEU A 526 -4.30 -18.13 6.93
C LEU A 526 -3.53 -19.33 6.39
N ILE A 527 -2.18 -19.30 6.40
CA ILE A 527 -1.39 -20.35 5.76
C ILE A 527 -1.27 -21.61 6.64
N GLU A 528 -1.37 -22.79 6.05
CA GLU A 528 -1.03 -24.06 6.71
C GLU A 528 0.50 -24.24 6.75
N LYS A 529 1.04 -24.52 7.93
CA LYS A 529 2.47 -24.52 8.22
C LYS A 529 3.07 -25.94 8.07
N ASP A 530 2.98 -26.46 6.85
CA ASP A 530 3.46 -27.82 6.49
C ASP A 530 5.00 -27.89 6.30
N ASP A 531 5.68 -26.75 6.12
CA ASP A 531 7.14 -26.63 6.08
C ASP A 531 7.59 -25.53 7.08
N ILE A 532 7.80 -25.94 8.32
CA ILE A 532 8.17 -25.04 9.43
C ILE A 532 9.51 -24.33 9.18
N PRO A 533 10.60 -24.99 8.76
CA PRO A 533 11.87 -24.31 8.54
C PRO A 533 11.77 -23.19 7.50
N LYS A 534 11.09 -23.44 6.39
CA LYS A 534 10.88 -22.43 5.34
C LYS A 534 10.02 -21.27 5.86
N TYR A 535 9.00 -21.58 6.64
CA TYR A 535 8.12 -20.57 7.22
C TYR A 535 8.84 -19.68 8.25
N LEU A 536 9.68 -20.28 9.13
CA LEU A 536 10.51 -19.51 10.06
C LEU A 536 11.42 -18.55 9.30
N LEU A 537 12.15 -19.03 8.30
CA LEU A 537 13.03 -18.21 7.48
C LEU A 537 12.30 -17.05 6.81
N PHE A 538 11.06 -17.27 6.36
CA PHE A 538 10.22 -16.22 5.79
C PHE A 538 9.91 -15.13 6.82
N LEU A 539 9.51 -15.50 8.05
CA LEU A 539 9.20 -14.55 9.14
C LEU A 539 10.44 -13.76 9.57
N GLU A 540 11.58 -14.44 9.67
CA GLU A 540 12.87 -13.85 10.04
C GLU A 540 13.33 -12.76 9.07
N ASN A 541 13.10 -12.96 7.77
CA ASN A 541 13.44 -11.97 6.76
C ASN A 541 12.40 -10.84 6.66
N ALA A 542 11.14 -11.11 7.00
CA ALA A 542 10.08 -10.09 6.94
C ALA A 542 10.20 -9.07 8.08
N PHE A 543 10.68 -9.47 9.26
CA PHE A 543 10.75 -8.60 10.44
C PHE A 543 11.66 -7.38 10.22
N PRO A 544 12.94 -7.51 9.80
CA PRO A 544 13.82 -6.35 9.60
C PRO A 544 13.31 -5.40 8.51
N TYR A 545 12.63 -5.92 7.51
CA TYR A 545 12.04 -5.10 6.46
C TYR A 545 10.88 -4.26 7.00
N MET A 546 10.04 -4.81 7.88
CA MET A 546 8.98 -4.06 8.57
C MET A 546 9.55 -3.03 9.55
N ASP A 547 10.68 -3.33 10.20
CA ASP A 547 11.39 -2.41 11.10
C ASP A 547 11.88 -1.16 10.35
N ASN A 548 12.42 -1.30 9.14
CA ASN A 548 12.83 -0.17 8.30
C ASN A 548 11.68 0.82 8.00
N TYR A 549 10.43 0.37 8.07
CA TYR A 549 9.24 1.20 7.89
C TYR A 549 8.52 1.53 9.21
N ASN A 550 9.09 1.19 10.36
CA ASN A 550 8.46 1.34 11.69
C ASN A 550 7.05 0.70 11.77
N TYR A 551 6.85 -0.43 11.06
CA TYR A 551 5.55 -1.11 11.03
C TYR A 551 5.37 -2.05 12.22
N HIS A 552 5.23 -1.48 13.41
CA HIS A 552 5.17 -2.19 14.70
C HIS A 552 4.07 -3.26 14.78
N LYS A 553 2.92 -3.05 14.10
CA LYS A 553 1.84 -4.04 14.05
C LYS A 553 2.29 -5.36 13.43
N GLY A 554 2.94 -5.29 12.26
CA GLY A 554 3.46 -6.48 11.58
C GLY A 554 4.56 -7.15 12.38
N MET A 555 5.49 -6.36 12.94
CA MET A 555 6.56 -6.84 13.79
C MET A 555 6.02 -7.59 15.03
N ASN A 556 5.02 -7.02 15.72
CA ASN A 556 4.34 -7.69 16.83
C ASN A 556 3.63 -8.97 16.38
N GLY A 557 3.00 -8.98 15.20
CA GLY A 557 2.39 -10.18 14.61
C GLY A 557 3.40 -11.31 14.44
N ILE A 558 4.57 -11.01 13.87
CA ILE A 558 5.66 -11.96 13.69
C ILE A 558 6.17 -12.47 15.04
N ILE A 559 6.40 -11.59 16.02
CA ILE A 559 6.82 -12.00 17.36
C ILE A 559 5.82 -12.95 18.02
N GLN A 560 4.53 -12.67 17.94
CA GLN A 560 3.51 -13.56 18.53
C GLN A 560 3.47 -14.92 17.82
N GLU A 561 3.62 -14.93 16.51
CA GLU A 561 3.67 -16.15 15.72
C GLU A 561 4.91 -16.99 16.07
N LEU A 562 6.10 -16.39 16.11
CA LEU A 562 7.33 -17.05 16.53
C LEU A 562 7.22 -17.58 17.98
N LYS A 563 6.63 -16.81 18.89
CA LYS A 563 6.36 -17.27 20.26
C LYS A 563 5.47 -18.50 20.30
N CYS A 564 4.47 -18.56 19.44
CA CYS A 564 3.56 -19.69 19.37
C CYS A 564 4.27 -20.95 18.84
N LEU A 565 5.01 -20.81 17.74
CA LEU A 565 5.74 -21.92 17.11
C LEU A 565 6.86 -22.47 18.01
N LEU A 566 7.68 -21.60 18.57
CA LEU A 566 8.87 -21.96 19.33
C LEU A 566 8.59 -22.38 20.79
N LYS A 567 7.33 -22.36 21.23
CA LYS A 567 6.93 -22.96 22.53
C LYS A 567 7.28 -24.45 22.62
N THR A 568 7.20 -25.15 21.51
CA THR A 568 7.53 -26.58 21.43
C THR A 568 9.01 -26.71 21.16
N LYS A 569 9.77 -27.33 22.12
CA LYS A 569 11.23 -27.48 22.04
C LYS A 569 11.70 -28.24 20.78
N SER A 570 10.84 -29.07 20.19
CA SER A 570 11.17 -29.83 18.97
C SER A 570 11.05 -28.98 17.68
N ILE A 571 10.54 -27.75 17.79
CA ILE A 571 10.39 -26.83 16.65
C ILE A 571 11.42 -25.72 16.78
N GLY A 572 12.13 -25.44 15.70
CA GLY A 572 13.15 -24.41 15.64
C GLY A 572 14.47 -24.79 16.32
N THR A 573 15.46 -23.98 16.09
CA THR A 573 16.82 -24.08 16.63
C THR A 573 17.01 -23.11 17.80
N ASP A 574 18.14 -23.19 18.46
CA ASP A 574 18.54 -22.20 19.46
C ASP A 574 18.77 -20.83 18.83
N SER A 575 19.18 -20.77 17.55
CA SER A 575 19.29 -19.53 16.78
C SER A 575 17.93 -18.86 16.57
N ASP A 576 16.88 -19.63 16.24
CA ASP A 576 15.52 -19.07 16.07
C ASP A 576 14.97 -18.50 17.38
N ARG A 577 15.30 -19.15 18.52
CA ARG A 577 14.93 -18.65 19.86
C ARG A 577 15.69 -17.38 20.23
N ALA A 578 16.98 -17.33 19.90
CA ALA A 578 17.79 -16.14 20.09
C ALA A 578 17.26 -14.97 19.25
N LEU A 579 16.94 -15.23 17.99
CA LEU A 579 16.40 -14.23 17.08
C LEU A 579 15.03 -13.69 17.55
N LEU A 580 14.17 -14.55 18.11
CA LEU A 580 12.92 -14.10 18.73
C LEU A 580 13.15 -13.10 19.86
N LEU A 581 14.18 -13.33 20.70
CA LEU A 581 14.52 -12.42 21.80
C LEU A 581 15.09 -11.10 21.29
N ASP A 582 15.91 -11.14 20.24
CA ASP A 582 16.41 -9.97 19.52
C ASP A 582 15.26 -9.11 18.93
N PHE A 583 14.29 -9.74 18.26
CA PHE A 583 13.10 -9.04 17.78
C PHE A 583 12.27 -8.40 18.89
N GLN A 584 12.21 -9.04 20.06
CA GLN A 584 11.54 -8.45 21.22
C GLN A 584 12.34 -7.27 21.79
N ALA A 585 13.68 -7.35 21.76
CA ALA A 585 14.56 -6.27 22.20
C ALA A 585 14.42 -5.02 21.29
N THR A 586 14.28 -5.22 19.98
CA THR A 586 14.07 -4.14 18.99
C THR A 586 12.81 -3.32 19.31
N LEU A 587 11.72 -3.95 19.76
CA LEU A 587 10.47 -3.25 20.11
C LEU A 587 10.41 -2.76 21.56
N GLU A 588 11.41 -3.07 22.40
CA GLU A 588 11.39 -2.66 23.81
C GLU A 588 11.87 -1.21 23.97
N THR A 589 11.04 -0.38 24.59
CA THR A 589 11.33 1.03 24.80
C THR A 589 12.28 1.32 25.96
N LYS A 590 12.49 0.34 26.87
CA LYS A 590 13.35 0.49 28.04
C LYS A 590 14.71 -0.15 27.78
N PRO A 591 15.80 0.65 27.71
CA PRO A 591 17.14 0.13 27.38
C PRO A 591 17.60 -1.02 28.26
N GLU A 592 17.30 -0.99 29.57
CA GLU A 592 17.71 -2.05 30.51
C GLU A 592 17.02 -3.39 30.19
N LYS A 593 15.74 -3.35 29.76
CA LYS A 593 15.02 -4.55 29.35
C LYS A 593 15.50 -5.08 28.00
N ALA A 594 15.77 -4.18 27.05
CA ALA A 594 16.35 -4.53 25.77
C ALA A 594 17.71 -5.22 25.97
N ILE A 595 18.59 -4.64 26.77
CA ILE A 595 19.88 -5.26 27.15
C ILE A 595 19.70 -6.65 27.75
N LYS A 596 18.69 -6.83 28.61
CA LYS A 596 18.40 -8.13 29.19
C LYS A 596 17.98 -9.14 28.13
N LEU A 597 17.08 -8.77 27.23
CA LEU A 597 16.61 -9.63 26.14
C LEU A 597 17.76 -10.04 25.21
N GLU A 598 18.63 -9.13 24.85
CA GLU A 598 19.81 -9.41 24.04
C GLU A 598 20.81 -10.38 24.74
N LYS A 599 21.00 -10.22 26.04
CA LYS A 599 21.81 -11.17 26.83
C LYS A 599 21.16 -12.55 26.92
N ASP A 600 19.85 -12.58 27.11
CA ASP A 600 19.09 -13.83 27.14
C ASP A 600 19.13 -14.51 25.75
N ALA A 601 19.16 -13.74 24.66
CA ALA A 601 19.36 -14.23 23.29
C ALA A 601 20.73 -14.89 23.11
N LEU A 602 21.81 -14.21 23.52
CA LEU A 602 23.15 -14.80 23.50
C LEU A 602 23.26 -16.08 24.33
N ALA A 603 22.55 -16.16 25.46
CA ALA A 603 22.55 -17.32 26.32
C ALA A 603 21.84 -18.56 25.73
N GLN A 604 21.02 -18.37 24.67
CA GLN A 604 20.43 -19.51 23.92
C GLN A 604 21.48 -20.25 23.09
N ILE A 605 22.57 -19.59 22.71
CA ILE A 605 23.56 -20.12 21.76
C ILE A 605 24.76 -20.68 22.55
N GLU A 606 24.82 -22.00 22.69
CA GLU A 606 25.94 -22.65 23.41
C GLU A 606 27.26 -22.61 22.62
N ASN A 607 27.21 -22.80 21.30
CA ASN A 607 28.39 -22.87 20.47
C ASN A 607 28.26 -21.97 19.26
N ILE A 608 29.28 -21.17 18.98
CA ILE A 608 29.34 -20.32 17.81
C ILE A 608 29.88 -21.14 16.64
N THR A 609 29.10 -21.22 15.57
CA THR A 609 29.39 -21.94 14.34
C THR A 609 29.32 -20.99 13.14
N ALA A 610 29.75 -21.42 11.97
CA ALA A 610 29.62 -20.62 10.75
C ALA A 610 28.16 -20.25 10.46
N ASP A 611 27.19 -21.10 10.81
CA ASP A 611 25.76 -20.90 10.53
C ASP A 611 25.14 -19.83 11.44
N ASN A 612 25.60 -19.66 12.67
CA ASN A 612 25.03 -18.71 13.62
C ASN A 612 25.97 -17.51 13.93
N ALA A 613 27.19 -17.49 13.41
CA ALA A 613 28.17 -16.43 13.67
C ALA A 613 27.65 -15.04 13.30
N ARG A 614 26.89 -14.93 12.18
CA ARG A 614 26.23 -13.70 11.76
C ARG A 614 25.24 -13.20 12.81
N LEU A 615 24.35 -14.07 13.29
CA LEU A 615 23.39 -13.72 14.35
C LEU A 615 24.11 -13.29 15.63
N VAL A 616 25.09 -14.06 16.10
CA VAL A 616 25.83 -13.72 17.32
C VAL A 616 26.56 -12.39 17.19
N SER A 617 27.10 -12.11 16.00
CA SER A 617 27.72 -10.81 15.71
C SER A 617 26.70 -9.68 15.82
N ASN A 618 25.50 -9.84 15.24
CA ASN A 618 24.43 -8.84 15.30
C ASN A 618 23.97 -8.60 16.76
N LEU A 619 23.76 -9.66 17.57
CA LEU A 619 23.41 -9.54 18.98
C LEU A 619 24.47 -8.75 19.77
N HIS A 620 25.76 -8.99 19.49
CA HIS A 620 26.83 -8.20 20.08
C HIS A 620 26.84 -6.75 19.60
N ALA A 621 26.58 -6.48 18.33
CA ALA A 621 26.45 -5.12 17.78
C ALA A 621 25.31 -4.34 18.45
N ASN A 622 24.13 -4.99 18.59
CA ASN A 622 22.96 -4.42 19.25
C ASN A 622 23.25 -4.10 20.72
N LEU A 623 23.86 -5.03 21.47
CA LEU A 623 24.31 -4.77 22.84
C LEU A 623 25.27 -3.62 22.93
N GLY A 624 26.22 -3.53 22.00
CA GLY A 624 27.16 -2.41 21.92
C GLY A 624 26.43 -1.08 21.76
N GLY A 625 25.46 -1.00 20.85
CA GLY A 625 24.60 0.17 20.63
C GLY A 625 23.79 0.54 21.89
N LEU A 626 23.13 -0.44 22.50
CA LEU A 626 22.31 -0.25 23.72
C LEU A 626 23.18 0.22 24.90
N TYR A 627 24.36 -0.33 25.10
CA TYR A 627 25.26 0.13 26.14
C TYR A 627 25.81 1.53 25.89
N ARG A 628 26.10 1.88 24.63
CA ARG A 628 26.49 3.25 24.25
C ARG A 628 25.39 4.24 24.63
N MET A 629 24.14 3.95 24.24
CA MET A 629 22.97 4.79 24.56
C MET A 629 22.73 4.90 26.07
N ASN A 630 23.03 3.87 26.83
CA ASN A 630 22.84 3.82 28.28
C ASN A 630 24.03 4.35 29.10
N GLY A 631 25.04 4.94 28.44
CA GLY A 631 26.19 5.58 29.10
C GLY A 631 27.25 4.63 29.66
N HIS A 632 27.37 3.42 29.12
CA HIS A 632 28.37 2.42 29.52
C HIS A 632 29.40 2.17 28.39
N PRO A 633 30.33 3.10 28.15
CA PRO A 633 31.23 3.05 27.00
C PRO A 633 32.19 1.84 26.99
N ASP A 634 32.63 1.36 28.17
CA ASP A 634 33.52 0.19 28.24
C ASP A 634 32.82 -1.08 27.76
N LEU A 635 31.58 -1.31 28.20
CA LEU A 635 30.77 -2.44 27.77
C LEU A 635 30.35 -2.30 26.28
N ALA A 636 30.07 -1.08 25.84
CA ALA A 636 29.79 -0.81 24.43
C ALA A 636 30.98 -1.23 23.56
N ARG A 637 32.20 -0.83 23.95
CA ARG A 637 33.44 -1.19 23.27
C ARG A 637 33.63 -2.71 23.20
N GLU A 638 33.53 -3.38 24.36
CA GLU A 638 33.70 -4.84 24.44
C GLU A 638 32.80 -5.57 23.47
N HIS A 639 31.53 -5.22 23.45
CA HIS A 639 30.55 -5.88 22.61
C HIS A 639 30.72 -5.51 21.11
N MET A 640 31.01 -4.27 20.77
CA MET A 640 31.27 -3.87 19.37
C MET A 640 32.55 -4.56 18.81
N GLU A 641 33.63 -4.62 19.59
CA GLU A 641 34.85 -5.32 19.19
C GLU A 641 34.62 -6.80 18.99
N LYS A 642 33.81 -7.43 19.86
CA LYS A 642 33.49 -8.84 19.75
C LYS A 642 32.64 -9.14 18.52
N SER A 643 31.69 -8.25 18.19
CA SER A 643 30.92 -8.32 16.96
C SER A 643 31.82 -8.36 15.72
N ILE A 644 32.72 -7.39 15.59
CA ILE A 644 33.64 -7.29 14.45
C ILE A 644 34.61 -8.48 14.41
N SER A 645 35.13 -8.89 15.57
CA SER A 645 35.99 -10.06 15.66
C SER A 645 35.35 -11.35 15.15
N LEU A 646 34.05 -11.53 15.41
CA LEU A 646 33.29 -12.68 14.89
C LEU A 646 33.13 -12.61 13.37
N LEU A 647 32.83 -11.43 12.83
CA LEU A 647 32.74 -11.25 11.37
C LEU A 647 34.09 -11.57 10.69
N ASP A 648 35.18 -11.15 11.27
CA ASP A 648 36.54 -11.43 10.75
C ASP A 648 36.89 -12.91 10.84
N GLN A 649 36.67 -13.53 12.02
CA GLN A 649 36.92 -14.94 12.28
C GLN A 649 36.21 -15.89 11.33
N PHE A 650 34.98 -15.59 10.97
CA PHE A 650 34.13 -16.41 10.09
C PHE A 650 34.12 -15.92 8.64
N ASN A 651 35.00 -14.97 8.28
CA ASN A 651 35.11 -14.38 6.92
C ASN A 651 33.79 -13.76 6.43
N LEU A 652 33.08 -13.05 7.31
CA LEU A 652 31.78 -12.42 7.04
C LEU A 652 31.88 -10.89 6.81
N LEU A 653 33.08 -10.31 6.77
CA LEU A 653 33.26 -8.87 6.59
C LEU A 653 32.75 -8.34 5.24
N HIS A 654 32.52 -9.22 4.27
CA HIS A 654 31.99 -8.87 2.93
C HIS A 654 30.46 -8.85 2.86
N ILE A 655 29.75 -9.26 3.92
CA ILE A 655 28.28 -9.22 3.95
C ILE A 655 27.76 -7.82 4.29
N ASN A 656 26.53 -7.53 3.89
CA ASN A 656 25.91 -6.21 4.09
C ASN A 656 25.80 -5.79 5.57
N ASP A 657 25.64 -6.74 6.48
CA ASP A 657 25.51 -6.47 7.92
C ASP A 657 26.79 -5.90 8.54
N SER A 658 27.96 -6.20 7.96
CA SER A 658 29.25 -5.71 8.46
C SER A 658 29.36 -4.18 8.38
N ILE A 659 28.68 -3.58 7.39
CA ILE A 659 28.80 -2.14 7.09
C ILE A 659 28.27 -1.29 8.24
N PRO A 660 26.99 -1.44 8.68
CA PRO A 660 26.47 -0.66 9.80
C PRO A 660 27.20 -0.98 11.11
N GLN A 661 27.65 -2.23 11.34
CA GLN A 661 28.37 -2.60 12.56
C GLN A 661 29.73 -1.88 12.64
N ILE A 662 30.51 -1.91 11.57
CA ILE A 662 31.83 -1.25 11.53
C ILE A 662 31.67 0.28 11.50
N ALA A 663 30.65 0.80 10.79
CA ALA A 663 30.36 2.23 10.78
C ALA A 663 29.99 2.73 12.19
N ASN A 664 29.11 2.03 12.90
CA ASN A 664 28.71 2.39 14.26
C ASN A 664 29.89 2.29 15.24
N TYR A 665 30.76 1.29 15.09
CA TYR A 665 31.96 1.17 15.89
C TYR A 665 32.93 2.30 15.60
N ALA A 666 33.17 2.66 14.34
CA ALA A 666 34.07 3.77 13.96
C ALA A 666 33.54 5.13 14.49
N MET A 667 32.22 5.35 14.45
CA MET A 667 31.58 6.53 15.03
C MET A 667 31.74 6.54 16.56
N PHE A 668 31.54 5.41 17.22
CA PHE A 668 31.76 5.26 18.66
C PHE A 668 33.23 5.56 19.04
N LEU A 669 34.19 5.01 18.32
CA LEU A 669 35.64 5.31 18.55
C LEU A 669 35.93 6.80 18.40
N THR A 670 35.26 7.47 17.46
CA THR A 670 35.42 8.92 17.26
C THR A 670 34.91 9.72 18.45
N GLU A 671 33.79 9.32 19.03
CA GLU A 671 33.24 9.89 20.26
C GLU A 671 34.16 9.67 21.46
N GLN A 672 34.84 8.53 21.50
CA GLN A 672 35.85 8.20 22.52
C GLN A 672 37.22 8.82 22.25
N GLN A 673 37.31 9.77 21.33
CA GLN A 673 38.56 10.47 20.95
C GLN A 673 39.65 9.57 20.31
N GLU A 674 39.23 8.49 19.66
CA GLU A 674 40.09 7.55 18.92
C GLU A 674 39.71 7.48 17.40
N PRO A 675 39.59 8.62 16.70
CA PRO A 675 39.11 8.63 15.32
C PRO A 675 40.03 7.87 14.35
N GLU A 676 41.33 7.85 14.59
CA GLU A 676 42.31 7.17 13.74
C GLU A 676 42.06 5.67 13.63
N ARG A 677 41.64 5.02 14.75
CA ARG A 677 41.25 3.61 14.74
C ARG A 677 39.96 3.40 13.93
N GLY A 678 38.95 4.28 14.12
CA GLY A 678 37.71 4.20 13.37
C GLY A 678 37.92 4.35 11.87
N ILE A 679 38.76 5.30 11.46
CA ILE A 679 39.17 5.51 10.06
C ILE A 679 39.87 4.26 9.50
N SER A 680 40.76 3.64 10.27
CA SER A 680 41.50 2.43 9.87
C SER A 680 40.53 1.26 9.58
N GLU A 681 39.53 1.03 10.47
CA GLU A 681 38.53 -0.05 10.27
C GLU A 681 37.69 0.20 9.03
N LEU A 682 37.23 1.42 8.79
CA LEU A 682 36.44 1.77 7.60
C LEU A 682 37.29 1.68 6.31
N GLN A 683 38.56 1.98 6.36
CA GLN A 683 39.48 1.82 5.20
C GLN A 683 39.71 0.34 4.88
N LYS A 684 39.84 -0.52 5.90
CA LYS A 684 39.90 -1.98 5.74
C LYS A 684 38.60 -2.51 5.09
N LEU A 685 37.45 -2.10 5.62
CA LEU A 685 36.14 -2.46 5.06
C LEU A 685 35.96 -1.96 3.63
N SER A 686 36.39 -0.73 3.34
CA SER A 686 36.37 -0.15 2.00
C SER A 686 37.18 -1.00 0.99
N GLY A 687 38.30 -1.55 1.42
CA GLY A 687 39.13 -2.50 0.63
C GLY A 687 38.38 -3.79 0.33
N ILE A 688 37.77 -4.39 1.35
CA ILE A 688 37.00 -5.63 1.23
C ILE A 688 35.80 -5.44 0.29
N ILE A 689 35.03 -4.37 0.45
CA ILE A 689 33.89 -4.09 -0.45
C ILE A 689 34.34 -3.95 -1.91
N LYS A 690 35.48 -3.30 -2.17
CA LYS A 690 36.06 -3.22 -3.52
C LYS A 690 36.39 -4.57 -4.12
N GLU A 691 36.89 -5.47 -3.30
CA GLU A 691 37.34 -6.80 -3.74
C GLU A 691 36.14 -7.70 -4.06
N TYR A 692 35.09 -7.71 -3.22
CA TYR A 692 33.96 -8.62 -3.33
C TYR A 692 32.79 -8.08 -4.16
N HIS A 693 32.61 -6.76 -4.25
CA HIS A 693 31.50 -6.12 -4.94
C HIS A 693 31.98 -5.16 -6.04
N SER A 694 32.16 -3.91 -5.73
CA SER A 694 32.77 -2.89 -6.60
C SER A 694 32.96 -1.57 -5.83
N ASP A 695 33.71 -0.62 -6.39
CA ASP A 695 33.82 0.74 -5.84
C ASP A 695 32.70 1.69 -6.33
N ASP A 696 31.72 1.18 -7.06
CA ASP A 696 30.56 1.91 -7.58
C ASP A 696 29.23 1.41 -6.96
N CYS A 697 29.27 0.65 -5.86
CA CYS A 697 28.07 0.12 -5.19
C CYS A 697 27.63 1.03 -4.04
N LEU A 698 26.36 0.87 -3.63
CA LEU A 698 25.75 1.63 -2.53
C LEU A 698 26.53 1.48 -1.21
N ASP A 699 26.99 0.28 -0.92
CA ASP A 699 27.71 -0.05 0.30
C ASP A 699 29.07 0.66 0.38
N TYR A 700 29.77 0.74 -0.75
CA TYR A 700 31.01 1.54 -0.81
C TYR A 700 30.70 3.02 -0.59
N ALA A 701 29.59 3.55 -1.14
CA ALA A 701 29.19 4.94 -0.93
C ALA A 701 28.88 5.23 0.54
N LYS A 702 28.18 4.33 1.25
CA LYS A 702 27.91 4.45 2.70
C LYS A 702 29.19 4.50 3.52
N VAL A 703 30.17 3.65 3.22
CA VAL A 703 31.48 3.69 3.91
C VAL A 703 32.21 5.00 3.64
N GLN A 704 32.16 5.51 2.39
CA GLN A 704 32.80 6.81 2.07
C GLN A 704 32.08 7.97 2.79
N GLU A 705 30.74 7.92 2.91
CA GLU A 705 29.95 8.88 3.68
C GLU A 705 30.36 8.89 5.16
N THR A 706 30.46 7.72 5.79
CA THR A 706 30.86 7.58 7.19
C THR A 706 32.32 8.10 7.40
N LEU A 707 33.24 7.81 6.49
CA LEU A 707 34.57 8.39 6.54
C LEU A 707 34.53 9.92 6.44
N GLY A 708 33.71 10.46 5.53
CA GLY A 708 33.51 11.90 5.39
C GLY A 708 32.99 12.53 6.68
N THR A 709 32.03 11.87 7.35
CA THR A 709 31.46 12.29 8.62
C THR A 709 32.51 12.32 9.74
N ILE A 710 33.31 11.28 9.89
CA ILE A 710 34.38 11.24 10.89
C ILE A 710 35.39 12.34 10.64
N TYR A 711 35.84 12.54 9.39
CA TYR A 711 36.77 13.63 9.06
C TYR A 711 36.16 15.01 9.33
N LEU A 712 34.85 15.16 9.18
CA LEU A 712 34.16 16.40 9.51
C LEU A 712 34.14 16.64 11.03
N MET A 713 33.80 15.61 11.82
CA MET A 713 33.82 15.65 13.29
C MET A 713 35.21 15.98 13.85
N THR A 714 36.26 15.53 13.18
CA THR A 714 37.66 15.82 13.53
C THR A 714 38.22 17.10 12.90
N ALA A 715 37.34 17.94 12.32
CA ALA A 715 37.69 19.20 11.68
C ALA A 715 38.69 19.07 10.48
N ASN A 716 38.82 17.88 9.90
CA ASN A 716 39.64 17.66 8.70
C ASN A 716 38.82 17.86 7.43
N LEU A 717 38.49 19.12 7.13
CA LEU A 717 37.65 19.51 6.00
C LEU A 717 38.13 19.02 4.62
N PRO A 718 39.44 19.00 4.30
CA PRO A 718 39.91 18.50 3.00
C PRO A 718 39.60 17.03 2.77
N GLN A 719 39.80 16.17 3.78
CA GLN A 719 39.50 14.75 3.70
C GLN A 719 38.00 14.52 3.69
N ALA A 720 37.22 15.19 4.56
CA ALA A 720 35.77 15.15 4.56
C ALA A 720 35.20 15.43 3.16
N LYS A 721 35.67 16.53 2.53
CA LYS A 721 35.25 16.88 1.16
C LYS A 721 35.56 15.79 0.13
N THR A 722 36.72 15.15 0.24
CA THR A 722 37.13 14.09 -0.69
C THR A 722 36.20 12.88 -0.59
N HIS A 723 35.87 12.44 0.63
CA HIS A 723 35.05 11.26 0.89
C HIS A 723 33.59 11.51 0.56
N PHE A 724 32.99 12.64 0.95
CA PHE A 724 31.63 12.99 0.56
C PHE A 724 31.48 13.12 -0.96
N LYS A 725 32.39 13.77 -1.67
CA LYS A 725 32.35 13.83 -3.14
C LYS A 725 32.36 12.45 -3.78
N ARG A 726 33.10 11.51 -3.21
CA ARG A 726 33.18 10.14 -3.72
C ARG A 726 31.83 9.42 -3.46
N ALA A 727 31.24 9.55 -2.27
CA ALA A 727 29.97 8.98 -1.92
C ALA A 727 28.85 9.53 -2.82
N PHE A 728 28.76 10.86 -2.95
CA PHE A 728 27.70 11.49 -3.76
C PHE A 728 27.83 11.19 -5.26
N LYS A 729 29.06 11.05 -5.78
CA LYS A 729 29.26 10.62 -7.18
C LYS A 729 28.68 9.23 -7.44
N ILE A 730 28.72 8.34 -6.45
CA ILE A 730 28.13 7.00 -6.54
C ILE A 730 26.62 7.08 -6.39
N TYR A 731 26.08 7.85 -5.42
CA TYR A 731 24.66 8.09 -5.28
C TYR A 731 24.05 8.69 -6.55
N GLU A 732 24.68 9.69 -7.15
CA GLU A 732 24.26 10.28 -8.44
C GLU A 732 24.21 9.25 -9.58
N LYS A 733 25.11 8.26 -9.57
CA LYS A 733 25.13 7.18 -10.56
C LYS A 733 24.02 6.15 -10.29
N ILE A 734 23.85 5.74 -9.04
CA ILE A 734 22.87 4.71 -8.64
C ILE A 734 21.44 5.25 -8.73
N TRP A 735 21.23 6.47 -8.24
CA TRP A 735 19.95 7.16 -8.23
C TRP A 735 19.79 8.15 -9.40
N ALA A 736 20.42 7.88 -10.54
CA ALA A 736 20.35 8.77 -11.71
C ALA A 736 18.91 9.08 -12.15
N ASP A 737 18.02 8.13 -11.99
CA ASP A 737 16.60 8.26 -12.28
C ASP A 737 15.76 8.75 -11.07
N GLU A 738 16.37 8.92 -9.89
CA GLU A 738 15.75 9.32 -8.62
C GLU A 738 16.49 10.51 -7.96
N PRO A 739 16.54 11.69 -8.59
CA PRO A 739 17.32 12.83 -8.08
C PRO A 739 16.84 13.32 -6.70
N GLU A 740 15.60 13.00 -6.31
CA GLU A 740 15.05 13.35 -5.00
C GLU A 740 15.70 12.54 -3.87
N MET A 741 16.11 11.32 -4.12
CA MET A 741 16.86 10.50 -3.17
C MET A 741 18.22 11.15 -2.87
N ILE A 742 18.87 11.69 -3.90
CA ILE A 742 20.12 12.40 -3.75
C ILE A 742 19.93 13.68 -2.94
N GLU A 743 18.89 14.44 -3.24
CA GLU A 743 18.55 15.67 -2.53
C GLU A 743 18.17 15.40 -1.07
N ALA A 744 17.34 14.38 -0.82
CA ALA A 744 16.98 13.96 0.53
C ALA A 744 18.22 13.55 1.33
N LYS A 745 19.12 12.77 0.72
CA LYS A 745 20.38 12.36 1.35
C LYS A 745 21.30 13.55 1.63
N TYR A 746 21.34 14.53 0.73
CA TYR A 746 22.08 15.77 0.95
C TYR A 746 21.50 16.58 2.11
N GLN A 747 20.19 16.72 2.18
CA GLN A 747 19.52 17.45 3.25
C GLN A 747 19.74 16.76 4.61
N GLU A 748 19.61 15.43 4.68
CA GLU A 748 19.88 14.65 5.89
C GLU A 748 21.29 14.95 6.45
N ILE A 749 22.31 14.90 5.59
CA ILE A 749 23.70 15.14 6.01
C ILE A 749 23.91 16.62 6.34
N GLN A 750 23.24 17.54 5.63
CA GLN A 750 23.35 18.98 5.87
C GLN A 750 22.69 19.40 7.20
N GLU A 751 21.60 18.78 7.59
CA GLU A 751 20.94 19.01 8.87
C GLU A 751 21.84 18.61 10.04
N LEU A 752 22.49 17.44 9.92
CA LEU A 752 23.43 16.95 10.93
C LEU A 752 24.73 17.77 10.96
N TYR A 753 25.21 18.21 9.80
CA TYR A 753 26.49 18.88 9.63
C TYR A 753 26.38 20.08 8.68
N PRO A 754 25.95 21.25 9.15
CA PRO A 754 25.76 22.44 8.30
C PRO A 754 27.03 22.85 7.48
N GLN A 755 28.21 22.47 7.95
CA GLN A 755 29.47 22.75 7.25
C GLN A 755 29.65 21.96 5.94
N ILE A 756 28.84 20.94 5.69
CA ILE A 756 28.98 20.08 4.51
C ILE A 756 28.80 20.84 3.19
N GLY A 757 27.98 21.91 3.19
CA GLY A 757 27.85 22.80 2.03
C GLY A 757 29.13 23.37 1.52
N PHE A 758 30.14 23.55 2.39
CA PHE A 758 31.53 23.92 1.99
C PHE A 758 32.30 22.74 1.44
N CYS A 759 31.96 21.51 1.80
CA CYS A 759 32.63 20.29 1.41
C CYS A 759 32.27 19.80 0.01
N ILE A 760 30.98 19.85 -0.35
CA ILE A 760 30.48 19.26 -1.60
C ILE A 760 30.45 20.27 -2.75
N GLY A 761 30.42 21.58 -2.45
CA GLY A 761 30.39 22.67 -3.43
C GLY A 761 29.02 22.89 -4.09
N LYS A 762 28.81 24.11 -4.61
CA LYS A 762 27.53 24.61 -5.17
C LYS A 762 27.02 23.87 -6.43
N ASN A 763 27.65 22.80 -6.90
CA ASN A 763 27.28 22.14 -8.15
C ASN A 763 26.00 21.25 -8.09
N LEU A 764 25.48 20.96 -6.91
CA LEU A 764 24.19 20.25 -6.78
C LEU A 764 23.00 21.13 -7.20
N SER A 765 23.09 22.45 -7.05
CA SER A 765 22.10 23.38 -7.59
C SER A 765 22.11 23.45 -9.13
N GLY A 766 23.10 22.90 -9.79
CA GLY A 766 23.21 22.84 -11.24
C GLY A 766 22.58 21.59 -11.87
N LEU A 767 22.32 20.54 -11.11
CA LEU A 767 21.61 19.34 -11.58
C LEU A 767 20.08 19.56 -11.64
N LEU A 768 19.55 20.44 -10.81
CA LEU A 768 18.15 20.84 -10.83
C LEU A 768 17.80 21.86 -11.95
N THR A 769 18.80 22.37 -12.68
CA THR A 769 18.63 23.37 -13.77
C THR A 769 18.99 22.83 -15.14
N LYS A 770 19.37 21.59 -15.27
CA LYS A 770 19.50 20.87 -16.54
C LYS A 770 18.40 19.84 -16.68
#